data_31e5cc99247cf5b3ba9857e87bcbb071
#
_entry.id   31e5cc99247cf5b3ba9857e87bcbb071
#
_cell.length_a   1.000
_cell.length_b   1.000
_cell.length_c   1.000
_cell.angle_alpha   90.00
_cell.angle_beta   90.00
_cell.angle_gamma   90.00
#
_symmetry.space_group_name_H-M   'P 1'
#
loop_
_entity.id
_entity.type
_entity.pdbx_description
1 polymer ?
#
loop_
_entity_poly.entity_id
_entity_poly.type
_entity_poly.pdbx_seq_one_letter_code
_entity_poly.pdbx_strand_id
1 'polypeptide(L)'
;MAVKSVLQLKRKKDRAILSFSRSDKPVNVLDEECMLALEGYLDELEASPPDVLVLQSELAGSFIAGADIHAIAAVEDAEKGAQLAQRGQAVCLRIERLSSVSIAVVQGVCLGGGLELAMACDYIIAVAADKTRMGLPEIKIGIHPGFGGCVRLPQKVGWVVATQMILSGSTVDAKRAKRIGLADMLCHEEQLEQAIEQLITKGKKVISIKPKWFALWPARQIFFMLAERKLRARFKDLDMEQTYPALMGALNALRTISGLSSDAAYAWEAESIGRLAVTPTCKHLIRVFFLGEALKHQDAVKKGKASAAKLQHTSVYGAGVMGSGIAWVAAKDGTVDLHDVSAGALSHGLQSASKFAKRDRQRGGKRLQRIRPSLDSSGLSSSDVVIEAIVEEIEVKKSLWVDAEAQVSRQALLLSNTSSLSLSEQQSDLKYPGRLAGLHFFNPAPKMPLVEIIAGKKTTKKTLQTVAALAVRWGKFPVIVADRPGFLVNRCLMPFMTAALGLLEKGQSAQHIDGILKNFGMPMGAIELADRVGLDICLHVGEHLSGALTGNEQFAMPNWFAKMVSDGLLGEKSGSGFYIYNKGKCQGANEALDAYLSSDASSVGHGNAVQEKEFDANMKEDAFVMGGQEVIDVCLIPMLLESLRCLEEGVLDSAEYLDAALVYGIGFPPFRGGLLCYFASRERSELRQSIADLGFDLPVNLEVLDAFA
;
A
#
# COMPACT_ATOMS: atom_id res chain seq x y z
N MET A 1 -32.32 23.22 5.11
CA MET A 1 -31.32 23.45 4.04
C MET A 1 -31.75 22.57 2.86
N ALA A 2 -31.98 23.15 1.67
CA ALA A 2 -32.30 22.34 0.50
C ALA A 2 -31.10 21.38 0.23
N VAL A 3 -31.39 20.11 0.07
CA VAL A 3 -30.39 19.10 -0.33
C VAL A 3 -29.89 19.54 -1.70
N LYS A 4 -28.65 19.99 -1.80
CA LYS A 4 -28.04 20.29 -3.11
C LYS A 4 -28.01 18.98 -3.88
N SER A 5 -28.62 18.97 -5.07
CA SER A 5 -28.56 17.85 -6.00
C SER A 5 -27.10 17.49 -6.30
N VAL A 6 -26.79 16.20 -6.36
CA VAL A 6 -25.42 15.69 -6.64
C VAL A 6 -24.91 16.12 -8.01
N LEU A 7 -25.81 16.52 -8.89
CA LEU A 7 -25.54 16.94 -10.25
C LEU A 7 -26.48 18.12 -10.60
N GLN A 8 -25.99 19.10 -11.35
CA GLN A 8 -26.75 20.25 -11.78
C GLN A 8 -26.52 20.53 -13.25
N LEU A 9 -27.61 20.72 -14.01
CA LEU A 9 -27.58 21.18 -15.40
C LEU A 9 -27.93 22.66 -15.47
N LYS A 10 -27.04 23.48 -16.02
CA LYS A 10 -27.29 24.92 -16.29
C LYS A 10 -27.20 25.18 -17.78
N ARG A 11 -28.24 25.72 -18.37
CA ARG A 11 -28.29 26.12 -19.79
C ARG A 11 -28.04 27.62 -19.92
N LYS A 12 -27.17 28.00 -20.86
CA LYS A 12 -26.87 29.39 -21.24
C LYS A 12 -26.83 29.47 -22.76
N LYS A 13 -27.86 30.06 -23.38
CA LYS A 13 -27.99 30.16 -24.85
C LYS A 13 -27.80 28.78 -25.51
N ASP A 14 -26.70 28.62 -26.23
CA ASP A 14 -26.25 27.45 -27.00
C ASP A 14 -25.43 26.43 -26.19
N ARG A 15 -25.09 26.75 -24.92
CA ARG A 15 -24.25 25.94 -24.08
C ARG A 15 -25.01 25.35 -22.90
N ALA A 16 -24.78 24.08 -22.63
CA ALA A 16 -25.17 23.42 -21.39
C ALA A 16 -23.94 23.05 -20.53
N ILE A 17 -24.02 23.30 -19.24
CA ILE A 17 -22.98 22.98 -18.27
C ILE A 17 -23.54 21.97 -17.28
N LEU A 18 -23.00 20.76 -17.27
CA LEU A 18 -23.33 19.69 -16.33
C LEU A 18 -22.26 19.65 -15.24
N SER A 19 -22.63 20.07 -14.03
CA SER A 19 -21.72 20.23 -12.91
C SER A 19 -21.96 19.15 -11.86
N PHE A 20 -20.91 18.40 -11.53
CA PHE A 20 -20.90 17.49 -10.37
C PHE A 20 -20.66 18.32 -9.10
N SER A 21 -21.63 18.29 -8.15
CA SER A 21 -21.67 19.24 -7.02
C SER A 21 -21.97 18.58 -5.67
N ARG A 22 -21.42 17.41 -5.44
CA ARG A 22 -21.64 16.64 -4.22
C ARG A 22 -21.17 17.40 -2.98
N SER A 23 -22.03 17.58 -1.97
CA SER A 23 -21.72 18.31 -0.73
C SER A 23 -21.55 17.38 0.48
N ASP A 24 -22.00 16.14 0.38
CA ASP A 24 -22.01 15.12 1.45
C ASP A 24 -20.73 14.27 1.47
N LYS A 25 -19.96 14.24 0.38
CA LYS A 25 -18.74 13.46 0.24
C LYS A 25 -17.54 14.35 -0.15
N PRO A 26 -16.31 13.96 0.23
CA PRO A 26 -15.10 14.74 -0.10
C PRO A 26 -14.71 14.65 -1.58
N VAL A 27 -15.32 13.74 -2.33
CA VAL A 27 -15.08 13.51 -3.77
C VAL A 27 -16.39 13.18 -4.48
N ASN A 28 -16.49 13.52 -5.76
CA ASN A 28 -17.57 13.03 -6.60
C ASN A 28 -17.33 11.55 -6.93
N VAL A 29 -18.40 10.74 -6.85
CA VAL A 29 -18.41 9.31 -7.16
C VAL A 29 -19.61 9.02 -8.04
N LEU A 30 -19.47 8.13 -9.02
CA LEU A 30 -20.58 7.61 -9.82
C LEU A 30 -21.28 6.49 -9.02
N ASP A 31 -22.06 6.89 -8.03
CA ASP A 31 -22.95 6.01 -7.27
C ASP A 31 -24.36 6.05 -7.87
N GLU A 32 -25.29 5.28 -7.30
CA GLU A 32 -26.64 5.12 -7.82
C GLU A 32 -27.38 6.46 -8.00
N GLU A 33 -27.28 7.35 -7.00
CA GLU A 33 -27.92 8.68 -7.06
C GLU A 33 -27.35 9.52 -8.20
N CYS A 34 -26.02 9.49 -8.38
CA CYS A 34 -25.34 10.21 -9.44
C CYS A 34 -25.66 9.62 -10.81
N MET A 35 -25.74 8.29 -10.94
CA MET A 35 -26.06 7.62 -12.19
C MET A 35 -27.50 7.92 -12.63
N LEU A 36 -28.48 7.85 -11.73
CA LEU A 36 -29.88 8.20 -12.02
C LEU A 36 -30.02 9.67 -12.45
N ALA A 37 -29.36 10.59 -11.74
CA ALA A 37 -29.38 12.00 -12.10
C ALA A 37 -28.74 12.23 -13.49
N LEU A 38 -27.64 11.54 -13.78
CA LEU A 38 -26.94 11.64 -15.06
C LEU A 38 -27.79 11.10 -16.22
N GLU A 39 -28.44 9.95 -16.02
CA GLU A 39 -29.38 9.36 -16.98
C GLU A 39 -30.54 10.33 -17.30
N GLY A 40 -31.16 10.92 -16.27
CA GLY A 40 -32.25 11.88 -16.43
C GLY A 40 -31.83 13.16 -17.15
N TYR A 41 -30.63 13.70 -16.86
CA TYR A 41 -30.15 14.86 -17.63
C TYR A 41 -29.76 14.51 -19.05
N LEU A 42 -29.32 13.27 -19.32
CA LEU A 42 -29.09 12.83 -20.69
C LEU A 42 -30.38 12.71 -21.48
N ASP A 43 -31.49 12.29 -20.87
CA ASP A 43 -32.82 12.31 -21.53
C ASP A 43 -33.21 13.76 -21.95
N GLU A 44 -32.96 14.74 -21.07
CA GLU A 44 -33.19 16.15 -21.37
C GLU A 44 -32.27 16.68 -22.49
N LEU A 45 -30.98 16.30 -22.46
CA LEU A 45 -29.99 16.72 -23.43
C LEU A 45 -30.22 16.09 -24.81
N GLU A 46 -30.71 14.86 -24.88
CA GLU A 46 -31.08 14.19 -26.14
C GLU A 46 -32.36 14.78 -26.75
N ALA A 47 -33.34 15.11 -25.90
CA ALA A 47 -34.60 15.75 -26.37
C ALA A 47 -34.37 17.17 -26.89
N SER A 48 -33.40 17.91 -26.32
CA SER A 48 -33.05 19.28 -26.72
C SER A 48 -31.53 19.47 -26.64
N PRO A 49 -30.77 19.00 -27.65
CA PRO A 49 -29.33 19.09 -27.65
C PRO A 49 -28.82 20.53 -27.68
N PRO A 50 -27.91 20.96 -26.78
CA PRO A 50 -27.21 22.24 -26.92
C PRO A 50 -26.14 22.12 -28.01
N ASP A 51 -25.64 23.24 -28.54
CA ASP A 51 -24.48 23.18 -29.45
C ASP A 51 -23.23 22.66 -28.73
N VAL A 52 -23.09 23.00 -27.43
CA VAL A 52 -21.95 22.62 -26.60
C VAL A 52 -22.39 22.06 -25.24
N LEU A 53 -21.85 20.93 -24.87
CA LEU A 53 -21.99 20.33 -23.53
C LEU A 53 -20.65 20.39 -22.80
N VAL A 54 -20.61 21.04 -21.64
CA VAL A 54 -19.42 21.06 -20.75
C VAL A 54 -19.70 20.24 -19.50
N LEU A 55 -18.86 19.22 -19.24
CA LEU A 55 -18.85 18.45 -18.00
C LEU A 55 -17.77 19.00 -17.08
N GLN A 56 -18.13 19.41 -15.86
CA GLN A 56 -17.19 19.96 -14.88
C GLN A 56 -17.55 19.55 -13.45
N SER A 57 -16.71 19.90 -12.50
CA SER A 57 -16.95 19.71 -11.06
C SER A 57 -16.95 21.05 -10.33
N GLU A 58 -17.87 21.24 -9.40
CA GLU A 58 -17.84 22.34 -8.43
C GLU A 58 -17.02 21.99 -7.17
N LEU A 59 -16.60 20.72 -7.03
CA LEU A 59 -15.85 20.25 -5.88
C LEU A 59 -14.34 20.46 -6.06
N ALA A 60 -13.76 21.32 -5.25
CA ALA A 60 -12.35 21.67 -5.36
C ALA A 60 -11.45 20.43 -5.20
N GLY A 61 -10.63 20.16 -6.23
CA GLY A 61 -9.65 19.08 -6.23
C GLY A 61 -10.17 17.69 -6.59
N SER A 62 -11.45 17.56 -6.98
CA SER A 62 -12.03 16.31 -7.48
C SER A 62 -12.90 16.57 -8.70
N PHE A 63 -12.57 15.98 -9.85
CA PHE A 63 -13.53 15.86 -10.94
C PHE A 63 -14.49 14.72 -10.61
N ILE A 64 -14.09 13.47 -10.81
CA ILE A 64 -14.82 12.25 -10.38
C ILE A 64 -13.80 11.20 -9.99
N ALA A 65 -13.92 10.62 -8.78
CA ALA A 65 -12.95 9.68 -8.22
C ALA A 65 -13.15 8.23 -8.69
N GLY A 66 -14.22 7.95 -9.43
CA GLY A 66 -14.53 6.63 -9.99
C GLY A 66 -15.97 6.20 -9.73
N ALA A 67 -16.25 4.92 -10.02
CA ALA A 67 -17.50 4.25 -9.66
C ALA A 67 -17.55 3.95 -8.16
N ASP A 68 -18.71 3.61 -7.64
CA ASP A 68 -18.88 3.22 -6.25
C ASP A 68 -18.28 1.84 -5.97
N ILE A 69 -17.20 1.81 -5.18
CA ILE A 69 -16.51 0.57 -4.80
C ILE A 69 -17.40 -0.30 -3.90
N HIS A 70 -18.33 0.28 -3.11
CA HIS A 70 -19.28 -0.49 -2.31
C HIS A 70 -20.25 -1.26 -3.20
N ALA A 71 -20.73 -0.65 -4.29
CA ALA A 71 -21.56 -1.35 -5.26
C ALA A 71 -20.81 -2.52 -5.91
N ILE A 72 -19.51 -2.35 -6.23
CA ILE A 72 -18.67 -3.43 -6.76
C ILE A 72 -18.47 -4.54 -5.70
N ALA A 73 -18.24 -4.17 -4.44
CA ALA A 73 -18.09 -5.13 -3.35
C ALA A 73 -19.37 -5.97 -3.14
N ALA A 74 -20.54 -5.40 -3.37
CA ALA A 74 -21.83 -6.05 -3.22
C ALA A 74 -22.26 -6.97 -4.39
N VAL A 75 -21.46 -7.02 -5.47
CA VAL A 75 -21.74 -7.93 -6.61
C VAL A 75 -21.56 -9.39 -6.19
N GLU A 76 -22.61 -10.18 -6.23
CA GLU A 76 -22.60 -11.61 -5.86
C GLU A 76 -22.56 -12.55 -7.06
N ASP A 77 -23.00 -12.09 -8.23
CA ASP A 77 -22.97 -12.87 -9.46
C ASP A 77 -22.39 -12.08 -10.64
N ALA A 78 -21.78 -12.79 -11.60
CA ALA A 78 -21.08 -12.20 -12.73
C ALA A 78 -22.02 -11.43 -13.67
N GLU A 79 -23.29 -11.84 -13.79
CA GLU A 79 -24.26 -11.18 -14.67
C GLU A 79 -24.64 -9.80 -14.13
N LYS A 80 -24.91 -9.68 -12.83
CA LYS A 80 -25.12 -8.38 -12.18
C LYS A 80 -23.91 -7.47 -12.31
N GLY A 81 -22.69 -8.03 -12.16
CA GLY A 81 -21.45 -7.28 -12.40
C GLY A 81 -21.34 -6.76 -13.83
N ALA A 82 -21.70 -7.58 -14.81
CA ALA A 82 -21.74 -7.18 -16.22
C ALA A 82 -22.81 -6.10 -16.49
N GLN A 83 -24.00 -6.24 -15.90
CA GLN A 83 -25.08 -5.24 -16.02
C GLN A 83 -24.68 -3.87 -15.47
N LEU A 84 -23.97 -3.81 -14.32
CA LEU A 84 -23.43 -2.55 -13.79
C LEU A 84 -22.45 -1.90 -14.76
N ALA A 85 -21.58 -2.69 -15.39
CA ALA A 85 -20.65 -2.19 -16.39
C ALA A 85 -21.37 -1.71 -17.65
N GLN A 86 -22.33 -2.47 -18.15
CA GLN A 86 -23.16 -2.10 -19.32
C GLN A 86 -23.92 -0.79 -19.09
N ARG A 87 -24.46 -0.56 -17.89
CA ARG A 87 -25.12 0.71 -17.53
C ARG A 87 -24.15 1.89 -17.63
N GLY A 88 -22.93 1.75 -17.07
CA GLY A 88 -21.90 2.78 -17.21
C GLY A 88 -21.46 3.01 -18.66
N GLN A 89 -21.32 1.94 -19.44
CA GLN A 89 -21.02 2.01 -20.87
C GLN A 89 -22.13 2.73 -21.63
N ALA A 90 -23.41 2.45 -21.33
CA ALA A 90 -24.56 3.09 -21.96
C ALA A 90 -24.56 4.61 -21.73
N VAL A 91 -24.32 5.07 -20.51
CA VAL A 91 -24.18 6.49 -20.19
C VAL A 91 -23.05 7.14 -21.00
N CYS A 92 -21.88 6.51 -21.05
CA CYS A 92 -20.76 7.02 -21.85
C CYS A 92 -21.09 7.07 -23.36
N LEU A 93 -21.74 6.04 -23.90
CA LEU A 93 -22.14 5.97 -25.31
C LEU A 93 -23.20 7.04 -25.65
N ARG A 94 -24.13 7.36 -24.74
CA ARG A 94 -25.11 8.45 -24.93
C ARG A 94 -24.39 9.79 -25.08
N ILE A 95 -23.37 10.08 -24.25
CA ILE A 95 -22.58 11.33 -24.37
C ILE A 95 -21.84 11.37 -25.71
N GLU A 96 -21.23 10.27 -26.15
CA GLU A 96 -20.56 10.20 -27.46
C GLU A 96 -21.50 10.48 -28.65
N ARG A 97 -22.74 9.99 -28.54
CA ARG A 97 -23.76 10.10 -29.61
C ARG A 97 -24.48 11.42 -29.64
N LEU A 98 -24.38 12.26 -28.60
CA LEU A 98 -24.98 13.61 -28.64
C LEU A 98 -24.45 14.38 -29.86
N SER A 99 -25.32 15.17 -30.51
CA SER A 99 -24.89 16.06 -31.58
C SER A 99 -24.04 17.24 -31.11
N SER A 100 -24.10 17.55 -29.84
CA SER A 100 -23.33 18.58 -29.13
C SER A 100 -21.83 18.34 -29.20
N VAL A 101 -21.02 19.39 -29.26
CA VAL A 101 -19.58 19.31 -28.95
C VAL A 101 -19.41 19.13 -27.44
N SER A 102 -18.93 17.97 -27.02
CA SER A 102 -18.78 17.64 -25.60
C SER A 102 -17.35 17.84 -25.08
N ILE A 103 -17.22 18.56 -23.95
CA ILE A 103 -15.92 18.94 -23.35
C ILE A 103 -15.91 18.55 -21.85
N ALA A 104 -14.98 17.68 -21.45
CA ALA A 104 -14.73 17.40 -20.04
C ALA A 104 -13.63 18.33 -19.51
N VAL A 105 -13.94 19.12 -18.47
CA VAL A 105 -13.01 19.99 -17.75
C VAL A 105 -12.52 19.25 -16.52
N VAL A 106 -11.33 18.70 -16.58
CA VAL A 106 -10.73 17.88 -15.52
C VAL A 106 -9.85 18.74 -14.62
N GLN A 107 -10.36 19.06 -13.43
CA GLN A 107 -9.64 19.72 -12.36
C GLN A 107 -9.62 18.82 -11.11
N GLY A 108 -8.42 18.42 -10.65
CA GLY A 108 -8.27 17.49 -9.51
C GLY A 108 -8.29 16.02 -9.92
N VAL A 109 -8.82 15.18 -9.04
CA VAL A 109 -8.82 13.70 -9.21
C VAL A 109 -9.87 13.28 -10.24
N CYS A 110 -9.45 12.52 -11.26
CA CYS A 110 -10.27 11.94 -12.32
C CYS A 110 -9.83 10.50 -12.55
N LEU A 111 -10.52 9.54 -11.91
CA LEU A 111 -10.10 8.15 -11.85
C LEU A 111 -11.22 7.19 -12.28
N GLY A 112 -10.83 6.00 -12.78
CA GLY A 112 -11.75 4.94 -13.10
C GLY A 112 -12.89 5.39 -13.98
N GLY A 113 -14.13 5.05 -13.60
CA GLY A 113 -15.35 5.47 -14.31
C GLY A 113 -15.42 6.97 -14.59
N GLY A 114 -14.83 7.81 -13.72
CA GLY A 114 -14.75 9.27 -13.97
C GLY A 114 -13.86 9.62 -15.15
N LEU A 115 -12.75 8.89 -15.35
CA LEU A 115 -11.92 9.06 -16.54
C LEU A 115 -12.59 8.46 -17.77
N GLU A 116 -13.30 7.35 -17.62
CA GLU A 116 -14.05 6.72 -18.71
C GLU A 116 -15.15 7.64 -19.23
N LEU A 117 -15.87 8.32 -18.32
CA LEU A 117 -16.85 9.35 -18.67
C LEU A 117 -16.19 10.57 -19.36
N ALA A 118 -15.04 11.02 -18.86
CA ALA A 118 -14.30 12.12 -19.49
C ALA A 118 -13.80 11.73 -20.90
N MET A 119 -13.40 10.48 -21.11
CA MET A 119 -12.97 9.97 -22.42
C MET A 119 -14.12 9.81 -23.41
N ALA A 120 -15.35 9.72 -22.95
CA ALA A 120 -16.55 9.71 -23.77
C ALA A 120 -16.87 11.10 -24.38
N CYS A 121 -16.29 12.17 -23.83
CA CYS A 121 -16.39 13.50 -24.43
C CYS A 121 -15.45 13.65 -25.63
N ASP A 122 -15.84 14.51 -26.59
CA ASP A 122 -15.01 14.85 -27.74
C ASP A 122 -13.63 15.37 -27.29
N TYR A 123 -13.62 16.24 -26.27
CA TYR A 123 -12.39 16.86 -25.79
C TYR A 123 -12.24 16.77 -24.26
N ILE A 124 -11.00 16.67 -23.83
CA ILE A 124 -10.61 16.73 -22.43
C ILE A 124 -9.66 17.91 -22.23
N ILE A 125 -10.05 18.86 -21.38
CA ILE A 125 -9.19 19.93 -20.87
C ILE A 125 -8.65 19.48 -19.54
N ALA A 126 -7.31 19.37 -19.40
CA ALA A 126 -6.66 19.13 -18.13
C ALA A 126 -6.23 20.46 -17.50
N VAL A 127 -6.80 20.82 -16.34
CA VAL A 127 -6.41 22.02 -15.61
C VAL A 127 -5.11 21.79 -14.87
N ALA A 128 -4.14 22.68 -15.03
CA ALA A 128 -2.81 22.62 -14.43
C ALA A 128 -2.87 22.94 -12.94
N ALA A 129 -3.33 21.98 -12.14
CA ALA A 129 -3.36 22.05 -10.69
C ALA A 129 -2.57 20.87 -10.07
N ASP A 130 -2.00 21.11 -8.90
CA ASP A 130 -1.18 20.11 -8.18
C ASP A 130 -1.92 18.82 -7.86
N LYS A 131 -3.24 18.89 -7.69
CA LYS A 131 -4.11 17.74 -7.39
C LYS A 131 -4.65 17.05 -8.63
N THR A 132 -4.46 17.61 -9.85
CA THR A 132 -4.97 16.97 -11.07
C THR A 132 -4.23 15.67 -11.35
N ARG A 133 -4.99 14.57 -11.28
CA ARG A 133 -4.53 13.20 -11.52
C ARG A 133 -5.57 12.46 -12.33
N MET A 134 -5.13 11.82 -13.40
CA MET A 134 -5.97 11.05 -14.32
C MET A 134 -5.45 9.62 -14.44
N GLY A 135 -6.31 8.61 -14.38
CA GLY A 135 -5.89 7.22 -14.50
C GLY A 135 -7.01 6.21 -14.31
N LEU A 136 -6.70 4.94 -14.58
CA LEU A 136 -7.59 3.79 -14.40
C LEU A 136 -6.96 2.84 -13.37
N PRO A 137 -7.24 3.04 -12.06
CA PRO A 137 -6.60 2.28 -10.97
C PRO A 137 -7.33 0.98 -10.60
N GLU A 138 -8.32 0.55 -11.35
CA GLU A 138 -9.22 -0.57 -11.07
C GLU A 138 -8.49 -1.88 -10.78
N ILE A 139 -7.33 -2.07 -11.39
CA ILE A 139 -6.49 -3.25 -11.17
C ILE A 139 -6.07 -3.44 -9.71
N LYS A 140 -6.01 -2.34 -8.95
CA LYS A 140 -5.63 -2.35 -7.52
C LYS A 140 -6.73 -2.91 -6.62
N ILE A 141 -7.96 -2.95 -7.12
CA ILE A 141 -9.11 -3.56 -6.45
C ILE A 141 -9.57 -4.85 -7.13
N GLY A 142 -8.71 -5.45 -7.96
CA GLY A 142 -8.93 -6.78 -8.52
C GLY A 142 -9.86 -6.85 -9.74
N ILE A 143 -10.09 -5.73 -10.43
CA ILE A 143 -10.84 -5.67 -11.69
C ILE A 143 -10.06 -4.88 -12.74
N HIS A 144 -10.54 -4.84 -13.96
CA HIS A 144 -10.08 -3.89 -14.99
C HIS A 144 -11.15 -2.82 -15.25
N PRO A 145 -10.88 -1.74 -16.04
CA PRO A 145 -11.89 -0.77 -16.43
C PRO A 145 -13.13 -1.42 -17.07
N GLY A 146 -14.30 -0.89 -16.79
CA GLY A 146 -15.57 -1.51 -17.21
C GLY A 146 -16.58 -0.58 -17.89
N PHE A 147 -16.37 0.74 -17.86
CA PHE A 147 -17.25 1.71 -18.53
C PHE A 147 -16.75 2.08 -19.93
N GLY A 148 -15.94 1.20 -20.54
CA GLY A 148 -15.34 1.36 -21.86
C GLY A 148 -13.87 1.82 -21.84
N GLY A 149 -13.22 1.77 -20.69
CA GLY A 149 -11.83 2.22 -20.55
C GLY A 149 -10.83 1.38 -21.33
N CYS A 150 -11.04 0.06 -21.42
CA CYS A 150 -10.21 -0.80 -22.26
C CYS A 150 -10.40 -0.56 -23.76
N VAL A 151 -11.54 0.03 -24.16
CA VAL A 151 -11.84 0.40 -25.53
C VAL A 151 -11.30 1.81 -25.85
N ARG A 152 -11.64 2.82 -25.01
CA ARG A 152 -11.36 4.24 -25.27
C ARG A 152 -9.91 4.64 -24.99
N LEU A 153 -9.29 4.12 -23.93
CA LEU A 153 -7.93 4.54 -23.58
C LEU A 153 -6.91 4.23 -24.69
N PRO A 154 -6.91 3.02 -25.32
CA PRO A 154 -6.00 2.74 -26.43
C PRO A 154 -6.21 3.67 -27.64
N GLN A 155 -7.42 4.13 -27.89
CA GLN A 155 -7.73 5.10 -28.97
C GLN A 155 -7.16 6.48 -28.68
N LYS A 156 -7.15 6.92 -27.41
CA LYS A 156 -6.63 8.23 -26.98
C LYS A 156 -5.10 8.26 -26.91
N VAL A 157 -4.47 7.25 -26.28
CA VAL A 157 -3.02 7.27 -25.95
C VAL A 157 -2.19 6.20 -26.67
N GLY A 158 -2.81 5.35 -27.46
CA GLY A 158 -2.17 4.19 -28.11
C GLY A 158 -2.03 2.98 -27.19
N TRP A 159 -1.90 1.78 -27.78
CA TRP A 159 -1.95 0.51 -27.07
C TRP A 159 -0.84 0.32 -26.04
N VAL A 160 0.38 0.76 -26.32
CA VAL A 160 1.52 0.62 -25.39
C VAL A 160 1.29 1.39 -24.10
N VAL A 161 0.89 2.66 -24.20
CA VAL A 161 0.65 3.52 -23.03
C VAL A 161 -0.60 3.05 -22.29
N ALA A 162 -1.67 2.70 -23.01
CA ALA A 162 -2.90 2.18 -22.42
C ALA A 162 -2.65 0.90 -21.61
N THR A 163 -1.95 -0.07 -22.19
CA THR A 163 -1.59 -1.32 -21.50
C THR A 163 -0.78 -1.04 -20.23
N GLN A 164 0.21 -0.13 -20.28
CA GLN A 164 0.98 0.24 -19.10
C GLN A 164 0.12 0.90 -18.03
N MET A 165 -0.79 1.81 -18.40
CA MET A 165 -1.65 2.50 -17.44
C MET A 165 -2.64 1.54 -16.79
N ILE A 166 -3.31 0.68 -17.56
CA ILE A 166 -4.30 -0.28 -17.05
C ILE A 166 -3.63 -1.34 -16.16
N LEU A 167 -2.54 -1.99 -16.61
CA LEU A 167 -1.88 -3.04 -15.83
C LEU A 167 -1.17 -2.53 -14.57
N SER A 168 -0.76 -1.26 -14.53
CA SER A 168 -0.13 -0.67 -13.33
C SER A 168 -1.11 0.05 -12.42
N GLY A 169 -2.30 0.41 -12.90
CA GLY A 169 -3.22 1.30 -12.19
C GLY A 169 -2.60 2.65 -11.85
N SER A 170 -1.64 3.11 -12.66
CA SER A 170 -0.92 4.36 -12.41
C SER A 170 -1.70 5.56 -12.90
N THR A 171 -1.50 6.69 -12.21
CA THR A 171 -2.09 7.98 -12.59
C THR A 171 -1.06 8.88 -13.25
N VAL A 172 -1.52 9.81 -14.08
CA VAL A 172 -0.71 10.85 -14.72
C VAL A 172 -1.20 12.23 -14.29
N ASP A 173 -0.28 13.21 -14.22
CA ASP A 173 -0.65 14.61 -14.01
C ASP A 173 -1.14 15.27 -15.29
N ALA A 174 -1.67 16.50 -15.18
CA ALA A 174 -2.20 17.26 -16.30
C ALA A 174 -1.19 17.45 -17.46
N LYS A 175 0.09 17.72 -17.14
CA LYS A 175 1.16 17.89 -18.15
C LYS A 175 1.45 16.61 -18.90
N ARG A 176 1.54 15.49 -18.17
CA ARG A 176 1.77 14.17 -18.79
C ARG A 176 0.54 13.71 -19.57
N ALA A 177 -0.70 13.96 -19.07
CA ALA A 177 -1.93 13.64 -19.77
C ALA A 177 -1.98 14.32 -21.14
N LYS A 178 -1.64 15.62 -21.22
CA LYS A 178 -1.52 16.33 -22.51
C LYS A 178 -0.43 15.71 -23.41
N ARG A 179 0.75 15.42 -22.85
CA ARG A 179 1.87 14.89 -23.63
C ARG A 179 1.60 13.52 -24.24
N ILE A 180 0.86 12.65 -23.56
CA ILE A 180 0.53 11.30 -24.05
C ILE A 180 -0.76 11.28 -24.90
N GLY A 181 -1.45 12.40 -25.06
CA GLY A 181 -2.66 12.52 -25.85
C GLY A 181 -3.95 12.13 -25.09
N LEU A 182 -3.88 11.89 -23.77
CA LEU A 182 -5.06 11.64 -22.95
C LEU A 182 -5.93 12.89 -22.80
N ALA A 183 -5.29 14.05 -22.61
CA ALA A 183 -5.97 15.36 -22.63
C ALA A 183 -5.67 16.09 -23.95
N ASP A 184 -6.70 16.74 -24.50
CA ASP A 184 -6.61 17.49 -25.74
C ASP A 184 -6.00 18.87 -25.52
N MET A 185 -6.19 19.45 -24.32
CA MET A 185 -5.66 20.76 -23.94
C MET A 185 -5.17 20.77 -22.50
N LEU A 186 -4.15 21.57 -22.23
CA LEU A 186 -3.67 21.90 -20.89
C LEU A 186 -3.79 23.42 -20.74
N CYS A 187 -4.45 23.89 -19.66
CA CYS A 187 -4.55 25.30 -19.34
C CYS A 187 -4.45 25.55 -17.84
N HIS A 188 -4.21 26.78 -17.46
CA HIS A 188 -4.44 27.26 -16.10
C HIS A 188 -5.91 27.65 -15.93
N GLU A 189 -6.38 27.73 -14.70
CA GLU A 189 -7.80 27.97 -14.38
C GLU A 189 -8.28 29.31 -14.98
N GLU A 190 -7.44 30.33 -14.96
CA GLU A 190 -7.74 31.66 -15.52
C GLU A 190 -7.91 31.66 -17.07
N GLN A 191 -7.41 30.61 -17.74
CA GLN A 191 -7.46 30.48 -19.20
C GLN A 191 -8.57 29.51 -19.64
N LEU A 192 -9.40 29.00 -18.73
CA LEU A 192 -10.34 27.91 -18.99
C LEU A 192 -11.38 28.28 -20.05
N GLU A 193 -12.02 29.47 -19.95
CA GLU A 193 -13.02 29.90 -20.93
C GLU A 193 -12.40 30.03 -22.32
N GLN A 194 -11.21 30.60 -22.44
CA GLN A 194 -10.51 30.71 -23.72
C GLN A 194 -10.20 29.32 -24.31
N ALA A 195 -9.84 28.37 -23.44
CA ALA A 195 -9.56 26.99 -23.85
C ALA A 195 -10.84 26.28 -24.36
N ILE A 196 -11.97 26.50 -23.71
CA ILE A 196 -13.27 25.99 -24.14
C ILE A 196 -13.64 26.56 -25.51
N GLU A 197 -13.58 27.90 -25.70
CA GLU A 197 -13.89 28.55 -26.98
C GLU A 197 -13.01 28.01 -28.13
N GLN A 198 -11.71 27.82 -27.90
CA GLN A 198 -10.80 27.21 -28.89
C GLN A 198 -11.19 25.79 -29.30
N LEU A 199 -11.83 25.00 -28.40
CA LEU A 199 -12.27 23.65 -28.73
C LEU A 199 -13.64 23.68 -29.45
N ILE A 200 -14.51 24.59 -29.09
CA ILE A 200 -15.79 24.79 -29.77
C ILE A 200 -15.57 25.06 -31.26
N THR A 201 -14.62 25.95 -31.61
CA THR A 201 -14.31 26.27 -33.02
C THR A 201 -13.83 25.07 -33.84
N LYS A 202 -13.33 23.98 -33.19
CA LYS A 202 -12.93 22.73 -33.87
C LYS A 202 -14.09 21.83 -34.24
N GLY A 203 -15.27 22.07 -33.64
CA GLY A 203 -16.44 21.22 -33.82
C GLY A 203 -16.33 19.82 -33.22
N LYS A 204 -17.27 18.97 -33.56
CA LYS A 204 -17.32 17.59 -33.06
C LYS A 204 -16.13 16.76 -33.55
N LYS A 205 -15.52 16.01 -32.64
CA LYS A 205 -14.30 15.25 -32.91
C LYS A 205 -14.63 13.93 -33.60
N VAL A 206 -14.08 13.72 -34.79
CA VAL A 206 -14.10 12.42 -35.43
C VAL A 206 -12.99 11.55 -34.79
N ILE A 207 -13.38 10.50 -34.06
CA ILE A 207 -12.43 9.58 -33.45
C ILE A 207 -11.76 8.76 -34.55
N SER A 208 -10.49 9.06 -34.83
CA SER A 208 -9.66 8.27 -35.75
C SER A 208 -8.94 7.16 -34.98
N ILE A 209 -9.27 5.92 -35.24
CA ILE A 209 -8.57 4.76 -34.69
C ILE A 209 -7.12 4.74 -35.21
N LYS A 210 -6.14 4.97 -34.36
CA LYS A 210 -4.69 4.86 -34.67
C LYS A 210 -4.03 3.85 -33.74
N PRO A 211 -3.00 3.17 -34.19
CA PRO A 211 -2.08 3.34 -35.31
C PRO A 211 -2.15 2.24 -36.37
N LYS A 212 -1.77 2.55 -37.61
CA LYS A 212 -1.77 1.63 -38.76
C LYS A 212 -0.94 0.35 -38.56
N TRP A 213 0.20 0.40 -37.84
CA TRP A 213 1.07 -0.78 -37.60
C TRP A 213 0.46 -1.80 -36.63
N PHE A 214 -0.35 -1.33 -35.65
CA PHE A 214 -1.03 -2.23 -34.70
C PHE A 214 -2.22 -2.96 -35.32
N ALA A 215 -2.72 -2.51 -36.47
CA ALA A 215 -3.73 -3.23 -37.26
C ALA A 215 -3.16 -4.49 -37.91
N LEU A 216 -1.84 -4.60 -38.07
CA LEU A 216 -1.18 -5.80 -38.58
C LEU A 216 -1.25 -6.90 -37.50
N TRP A 217 -1.97 -7.99 -37.81
CA TRP A 217 -2.19 -9.10 -36.88
C TRP A 217 -0.90 -9.66 -36.23
N PRO A 218 0.21 -9.88 -36.94
CA PRO A 218 1.42 -10.39 -36.32
C PRO A 218 2.02 -9.44 -35.26
N ALA A 219 2.09 -8.13 -35.56
CA ALA A 219 2.66 -7.12 -34.65
C ALA A 219 1.84 -7.03 -33.34
N ARG A 220 0.52 -7.12 -33.43
CA ARG A 220 -0.39 -7.12 -32.29
C ARG A 220 -0.17 -8.35 -31.40
N GLN A 221 -0.07 -9.54 -31.99
CA GLN A 221 0.15 -10.77 -31.23
C GLN A 221 1.51 -10.76 -30.51
N ILE A 222 2.57 -10.33 -31.21
CA ILE A 222 3.91 -10.20 -30.63
C ILE A 222 3.90 -9.22 -29.46
N PHE A 223 3.23 -8.07 -29.60
CA PHE A 223 3.14 -7.08 -28.50
C PHE A 223 2.51 -7.68 -27.25
N PHE A 224 1.34 -8.33 -27.37
CA PHE A 224 0.65 -8.91 -26.21
C PHE A 224 1.42 -10.11 -25.63
N MET A 225 2.06 -10.93 -26.45
CA MET A 225 2.92 -12.01 -25.99
C MET A 225 4.10 -11.48 -25.15
N LEU A 226 4.76 -10.39 -25.61
CA LEU A 226 5.85 -9.78 -24.86
C LEU A 226 5.35 -9.11 -23.56
N ALA A 227 4.17 -8.48 -23.57
CA ALA A 227 3.55 -7.90 -22.40
C ALA A 227 3.22 -9.00 -21.37
N GLU A 228 2.65 -10.12 -21.79
CA GLU A 228 2.37 -11.27 -20.94
C GLU A 228 3.65 -11.87 -20.34
N ARG A 229 4.67 -12.12 -21.18
CA ARG A 229 5.97 -12.63 -20.70
C ARG A 229 6.59 -11.71 -19.64
N LYS A 230 6.53 -10.39 -19.84
CA LYS A 230 7.02 -9.41 -18.87
C LYS A 230 6.20 -9.43 -17.57
N LEU A 231 4.89 -9.59 -17.68
CA LEU A 231 3.99 -9.67 -16.52
C LEU A 231 4.28 -10.94 -15.72
N ARG A 232 4.34 -12.11 -16.35
CA ARG A 232 4.67 -13.39 -15.70
C ARG A 232 6.07 -13.37 -15.06
N ALA A 233 7.06 -12.77 -15.74
CA ALA A 233 8.41 -12.63 -15.18
C ALA A 233 8.46 -11.75 -13.90
N ARG A 234 7.52 -10.81 -13.75
CA ARG A 234 7.42 -9.97 -12.54
C ARG A 234 6.81 -10.73 -11.35
N PHE A 235 5.96 -11.69 -11.61
CA PHE A 235 5.24 -12.49 -10.61
C PHE A 235 5.58 -13.98 -10.77
N LYS A 236 6.87 -14.28 -11.02
CA LYS A 236 7.35 -15.63 -11.38
C LYS A 236 7.04 -16.70 -10.31
N ASP A 237 6.92 -16.27 -9.06
CA ASP A 237 6.68 -17.15 -7.91
C ASP A 237 5.17 -17.29 -7.59
N LEU A 238 4.27 -16.73 -8.42
CA LEU A 238 2.83 -16.76 -8.18
C LEU A 238 2.07 -17.36 -9.35
N ASP A 239 1.05 -18.16 -9.05
CA ASP A 239 0.01 -18.48 -10.01
C ASP A 239 -0.88 -17.25 -10.21
N MET A 240 -0.63 -16.52 -11.31
CA MET A 240 -1.30 -15.26 -11.58
C MET A 240 -2.79 -15.41 -11.89
N GLU A 241 -3.20 -16.54 -12.42
CA GLU A 241 -4.60 -16.83 -12.73
C GLU A 241 -5.43 -16.96 -11.46
N GLN A 242 -4.85 -17.52 -10.39
CA GLN A 242 -5.50 -17.68 -9.09
C GLN A 242 -5.31 -16.46 -8.18
N THR A 243 -4.09 -15.90 -8.14
CA THR A 243 -3.75 -14.86 -7.15
C THR A 243 -4.12 -13.44 -7.61
N TYR A 244 -3.93 -13.13 -8.89
CA TYR A 244 -4.24 -11.83 -9.49
C TYR A 244 -4.97 -11.97 -10.84
N PRO A 245 -6.16 -12.59 -10.87
CA PRO A 245 -6.89 -12.86 -12.12
C PRO A 245 -7.16 -11.58 -12.91
N ALA A 246 -7.29 -10.42 -12.25
CA ALA A 246 -7.52 -9.15 -12.90
C ALA A 246 -6.36 -8.70 -13.81
N LEU A 247 -5.11 -9.00 -13.47
CA LEU A 247 -3.95 -8.66 -14.32
C LEU A 247 -3.99 -9.43 -15.65
N MET A 248 -4.27 -10.73 -15.59
CA MET A 248 -4.43 -11.53 -16.78
C MET A 248 -5.73 -11.20 -17.52
N GLY A 249 -6.81 -10.95 -16.76
CA GLY A 249 -8.09 -10.48 -17.30
C GLY A 249 -7.95 -9.18 -18.09
N ALA A 250 -7.26 -8.17 -17.54
CA ALA A 250 -7.00 -6.90 -18.21
C ALA A 250 -6.15 -7.06 -19.48
N LEU A 251 -5.11 -7.90 -19.44
CA LEU A 251 -4.28 -8.17 -20.62
C LEU A 251 -5.07 -8.88 -21.71
N ASN A 252 -5.89 -9.89 -21.33
CA ASN A 252 -6.77 -10.60 -22.25
C ASN A 252 -7.86 -9.69 -22.81
N ALA A 253 -8.44 -8.78 -21.98
CA ALA A 253 -9.38 -7.78 -22.44
C ALA A 253 -8.78 -6.93 -23.56
N LEU A 254 -7.62 -6.35 -23.34
CA LEU A 254 -6.94 -5.52 -24.33
C LEU A 254 -6.60 -6.30 -25.61
N ARG A 255 -6.12 -7.56 -25.47
CA ARG A 255 -5.81 -8.45 -26.59
C ARG A 255 -7.04 -8.72 -27.44
N THR A 256 -8.15 -9.13 -26.82
CA THR A 256 -9.40 -9.50 -27.48
C THR A 256 -10.08 -8.28 -28.12
N ILE A 257 -10.26 -7.22 -27.36
CA ILE A 257 -10.89 -5.96 -27.78
C ILE A 257 -10.17 -5.35 -29.00
N SER A 258 -8.83 -5.50 -29.07
CA SER A 258 -8.05 -4.98 -30.20
C SER A 258 -8.41 -5.59 -31.56
N GLY A 259 -9.17 -6.65 -31.59
CA GLY A 259 -9.62 -7.33 -32.82
C GLY A 259 -11.13 -7.31 -33.07
N LEU A 260 -11.91 -6.70 -32.20
CA LEU A 260 -13.37 -6.68 -32.27
C LEU A 260 -13.92 -5.36 -32.85
N SER A 261 -15.18 -5.39 -33.31
CA SER A 261 -15.98 -4.19 -33.52
C SER A 261 -16.26 -3.50 -32.17
N SER A 262 -16.64 -2.23 -32.19
CA SER A 262 -16.89 -1.45 -30.97
C SER A 262 -17.91 -2.12 -30.05
N ASP A 263 -19.07 -2.53 -30.60
CA ASP A 263 -20.15 -3.13 -29.80
C ASP A 263 -19.73 -4.44 -29.15
N ALA A 264 -19.07 -5.33 -29.92
CA ALA A 264 -18.53 -6.57 -29.39
C ALA A 264 -17.43 -6.34 -28.35
N ALA A 265 -16.65 -5.28 -28.47
CA ALA A 265 -15.61 -4.90 -27.51
C ALA A 265 -16.21 -4.46 -26.17
N TYR A 266 -17.26 -3.64 -26.18
CA TYR A 266 -17.97 -3.23 -24.96
C TYR A 266 -18.66 -4.41 -24.28
N ALA A 267 -19.36 -5.26 -25.04
CA ALA A 267 -19.98 -6.46 -24.49
C ALA A 267 -18.96 -7.37 -23.81
N TRP A 268 -17.82 -7.62 -24.46
CA TRP A 268 -16.75 -8.45 -23.92
C TRP A 268 -16.14 -7.84 -22.65
N GLU A 269 -15.92 -6.50 -22.62
CA GLU A 269 -15.40 -5.79 -21.44
C GLU A 269 -16.36 -5.97 -20.26
N ALA A 270 -17.68 -5.80 -20.46
CA ALA A 270 -18.69 -5.94 -19.42
C ALA A 270 -18.75 -7.37 -18.86
N GLU A 271 -18.75 -8.39 -19.70
CA GLU A 271 -18.73 -9.78 -19.26
C GLU A 271 -17.46 -10.11 -18.48
N SER A 272 -16.31 -9.63 -18.96
CA SER A 272 -15.02 -9.89 -18.32
C SER A 272 -14.94 -9.27 -16.93
N ILE A 273 -15.37 -8.01 -16.75
CA ILE A 273 -15.37 -7.36 -15.44
C ILE A 273 -16.38 -8.04 -14.49
N GLY A 274 -17.55 -8.47 -15.01
CA GLY A 274 -18.52 -9.22 -14.20
C GLY A 274 -17.91 -10.47 -13.57
N ARG A 275 -17.17 -11.25 -14.35
CA ARG A 275 -16.45 -12.44 -13.84
C ARG A 275 -15.38 -12.09 -12.80
N LEU A 276 -14.67 -10.97 -12.98
CA LEU A 276 -13.64 -10.52 -12.04
C LEU A 276 -14.22 -10.01 -10.72
N ALA A 277 -15.36 -9.30 -10.76
CA ALA A 277 -15.99 -8.69 -9.59
C ALA A 277 -16.43 -9.71 -8.52
N VAL A 278 -16.72 -10.94 -8.92
CA VAL A 278 -17.13 -12.03 -8.00
C VAL A 278 -15.95 -12.85 -7.48
N THR A 279 -14.73 -12.60 -7.93
CA THR A 279 -13.57 -13.36 -7.47
C THR A 279 -13.23 -13.05 -6.01
N PRO A 280 -12.79 -14.03 -5.20
CA PRO A 280 -12.31 -13.79 -3.84
C PRO A 280 -11.22 -12.71 -3.80
N THR A 281 -10.29 -12.72 -4.77
CA THR A 281 -9.24 -11.71 -4.88
C THR A 281 -9.80 -10.29 -5.01
N CYS A 282 -10.86 -10.07 -5.80
CA CYS A 282 -11.52 -8.77 -5.91
C CYS A 282 -12.09 -8.33 -4.55
N LYS A 283 -12.83 -9.21 -3.88
CA LYS A 283 -13.42 -8.93 -2.56
C LYS A 283 -12.34 -8.59 -1.52
N HIS A 284 -11.28 -9.36 -1.47
CA HIS A 284 -10.16 -9.15 -0.57
C HIS A 284 -9.42 -7.84 -0.86
N LEU A 285 -9.14 -7.52 -2.13
CA LEU A 285 -8.47 -6.26 -2.48
C LEU A 285 -9.34 -5.04 -2.19
N ILE A 286 -10.67 -5.14 -2.38
CA ILE A 286 -11.62 -4.09 -1.98
C ILE A 286 -11.62 -3.94 -0.45
N ARG A 287 -11.66 -5.05 0.29
CA ARG A 287 -11.54 -5.03 1.75
C ARG A 287 -10.27 -4.30 2.19
N VAL A 288 -9.12 -4.68 1.65
CA VAL A 288 -7.83 -4.03 1.97
C VAL A 288 -7.85 -2.53 1.62
N PHE A 289 -8.46 -2.15 0.51
CA PHE A 289 -8.66 -0.74 0.17
C PHE A 289 -9.46 -0.01 1.26
N PHE A 290 -10.58 -0.57 1.72
CA PHE A 290 -11.40 0.05 2.79
C PHE A 290 -10.66 0.08 4.13
N LEU A 291 -9.86 -0.92 4.47
CA LEU A 291 -9.00 -0.89 5.66
C LEU A 291 -8.04 0.31 5.61
N GLY A 292 -7.42 0.56 4.46
CA GLY A 292 -6.55 1.73 4.26
C GLY A 292 -7.31 3.06 4.40
N GLU A 293 -8.53 3.14 3.87
CA GLU A 293 -9.37 4.33 4.01
C GLU A 293 -9.85 4.51 5.48
N ALA A 294 -10.21 3.43 6.18
CA ALA A 294 -10.58 3.47 7.59
C ALA A 294 -9.45 4.04 8.45
N LEU A 295 -8.20 3.59 8.23
CA LEU A 295 -7.03 4.14 8.93
C LEU A 295 -6.83 5.63 8.69
N LYS A 296 -7.11 6.16 7.50
CA LYS A 296 -7.01 7.59 7.19
C LYS A 296 -8.14 8.42 7.78
N HIS A 297 -9.30 7.81 8.00
CA HIS A 297 -10.52 8.49 8.40
C HIS A 297 -10.97 8.15 9.83
N GLN A 298 -10.15 7.43 10.59
CA GLN A 298 -10.42 7.13 11.99
C GLN A 298 -10.59 8.42 12.84
N ASP A 299 -11.30 8.33 13.94
CA ASP A 299 -11.64 9.46 14.80
C ASP A 299 -10.42 10.23 15.31
N ALA A 300 -9.35 9.51 15.64
CA ALA A 300 -8.10 10.11 16.07
C ALA A 300 -7.55 11.08 15.00
N VAL A 301 -7.54 10.65 13.73
CA VAL A 301 -7.09 11.48 12.60
C VAL A 301 -8.00 12.69 12.42
N LYS A 302 -9.34 12.50 12.43
CA LYS A 302 -10.29 13.62 12.27
C LYS A 302 -10.08 14.70 13.33
N LYS A 303 -9.96 14.30 14.60
CA LYS A 303 -9.76 15.21 15.74
C LYS A 303 -8.39 15.91 15.74
N GLY A 304 -7.37 15.26 15.18
CA GLY A 304 -6.00 15.80 15.11
C GLY A 304 -5.74 16.77 13.96
N LYS A 305 -6.58 16.82 12.92
CA LYS A 305 -6.34 17.57 11.67
C LYS A 305 -5.98 19.05 11.91
N ALA A 306 -6.72 19.75 12.74
CA ALA A 306 -6.50 21.18 12.98
C ALA A 306 -5.16 21.47 13.69
N SER A 307 -4.75 20.58 14.61
CA SER A 307 -3.44 20.67 15.29
C SER A 307 -2.31 20.31 14.33
N ALA A 308 -2.43 19.21 13.60
CA ALA A 308 -1.43 18.78 12.64
C ALA A 308 -1.19 19.78 11.50
N ALA A 309 -2.22 20.51 11.06
CA ALA A 309 -2.10 21.53 10.00
C ALA A 309 -1.15 22.69 10.38
N LYS A 310 -0.92 22.94 11.67
CA LYS A 310 -0.04 24.00 12.19
C LYS A 310 1.44 23.61 12.18
N LEU A 311 1.75 22.31 12.10
CA LEU A 311 3.11 21.80 12.18
C LEU A 311 3.79 21.95 10.81
N GLN A 312 4.84 22.78 10.74
CA GLN A 312 5.54 23.13 9.50
C GLN A 312 7.03 22.81 9.52
N HIS A 313 7.63 22.76 10.74
CA HIS A 313 9.04 22.56 10.91
C HIS A 313 9.32 21.28 11.72
N THR A 314 10.12 20.38 11.14
CA THR A 314 10.48 19.10 11.76
C THR A 314 12.00 19.00 11.90
N SER A 315 12.49 18.67 13.08
CA SER A 315 13.88 18.25 13.30
C SER A 315 13.94 16.72 13.37
N VAL A 316 14.88 16.13 12.64
CA VAL A 316 15.13 14.69 12.63
C VAL A 316 16.56 14.42 13.11
N TYR A 317 16.71 13.71 14.22
CA TYR A 317 18.00 13.32 14.79
C TYR A 317 18.39 11.92 14.32
N GLY A 318 19.60 11.79 13.78
CA GLY A 318 20.13 10.59 13.13
C GLY A 318 19.96 10.66 11.61
N ALA A 319 21.07 10.73 10.87
CA ALA A 319 21.09 10.77 9.40
C ALA A 319 21.35 9.38 8.76
N GLY A 320 21.13 8.31 9.53
CA GLY A 320 21.18 6.92 9.04
C GLY A 320 20.09 6.59 8.03
N VAL A 321 19.93 5.30 7.74
CA VAL A 321 18.93 4.78 6.77
C VAL A 321 17.52 5.24 7.13
N MET A 322 17.11 5.09 8.41
CA MET A 322 15.77 5.46 8.85
C MET A 322 15.60 6.98 8.88
N GLY A 323 16.49 7.72 9.55
CA GLY A 323 16.34 9.18 9.69
C GLY A 323 16.35 9.92 8.37
N SER A 324 17.21 9.54 7.41
CA SER A 324 17.18 10.12 6.05
C SER A 324 15.88 9.83 5.30
N GLY A 325 15.31 8.64 5.49
CA GLY A 325 14.01 8.26 4.94
C GLY A 325 12.86 9.03 5.57
N ILE A 326 12.89 9.22 6.90
CA ILE A 326 11.91 9.99 7.68
C ILE A 326 11.98 11.47 7.28
N ALA A 327 13.18 12.04 7.19
CA ALA A 327 13.38 13.42 6.72
C ALA A 327 12.78 13.63 5.33
N TRP A 328 12.99 12.67 4.42
CA TRP A 328 12.33 12.69 3.11
C TRP A 328 10.80 12.65 3.23
N VAL A 329 10.24 11.82 4.09
CA VAL A 329 8.78 11.75 4.31
C VAL A 329 8.24 13.07 4.85
N ALA A 330 8.85 13.62 5.90
CA ALA A 330 8.44 14.88 6.52
C ALA A 330 8.56 16.09 5.57
N ALA A 331 9.58 16.11 4.70
CA ALA A 331 9.78 17.18 3.72
C ALA A 331 8.70 17.23 2.60
N LYS A 332 7.67 16.40 2.67
CA LYS A 332 6.55 16.42 1.72
C LYS A 332 5.82 17.76 1.72
N ASP A 333 5.62 18.36 2.89
CA ASP A 333 4.83 19.59 3.05
C ASP A 333 5.36 20.55 4.14
N GLY A 334 6.59 20.34 4.62
CA GLY A 334 7.26 21.19 5.62
C GLY A 334 8.76 21.30 5.39
N THR A 335 9.44 22.10 6.19
CA THR A 335 10.90 22.16 6.26
C THR A 335 11.41 21.14 7.25
N VAL A 336 12.61 20.60 7.00
CA VAL A 336 13.21 19.56 7.83
C VAL A 336 14.67 19.89 8.09
N ASP A 337 15.05 19.95 9.37
CA ASP A 337 16.44 19.95 9.77
C ASP A 337 16.87 18.51 10.09
N LEU A 338 17.86 18.01 9.35
CA LEU A 338 18.42 16.69 9.56
C LEU A 338 19.72 16.82 10.36
N HIS A 339 19.67 16.35 11.60
CA HIS A 339 20.78 16.45 12.56
C HIS A 339 21.54 15.13 12.67
N ASP A 340 22.86 15.21 12.73
CA ASP A 340 23.73 14.08 13.08
C ASP A 340 25.06 14.64 13.62
N VAL A 341 25.70 13.88 14.49
CA VAL A 341 27.05 14.21 15.02
C VAL A 341 28.15 14.04 13.99
N SER A 342 27.87 13.29 12.90
CA SER A 342 28.80 12.95 11.85
C SER A 342 28.46 13.66 10.54
N ALA A 343 29.39 14.47 10.02
CA ALA A 343 29.28 15.06 8.68
C ALA A 343 29.20 13.99 7.57
N GLY A 344 29.87 12.84 7.77
CA GLY A 344 29.80 11.69 6.86
C GLY A 344 28.40 11.10 6.81
N ALA A 345 27.74 10.90 7.97
CA ALA A 345 26.37 10.41 8.04
C ALA A 345 25.39 11.38 7.38
N LEU A 346 25.50 12.69 7.61
CA LEU A 346 24.70 13.72 6.94
C LEU A 346 24.87 13.67 5.42
N SER A 347 26.11 13.53 4.92
CA SER A 347 26.38 13.42 3.48
C SER A 347 25.70 12.18 2.88
N HIS A 348 25.80 11.01 3.53
CA HIS A 348 25.14 9.78 3.09
C HIS A 348 23.62 9.89 3.17
N GLY A 349 23.07 10.51 4.22
CA GLY A 349 21.65 10.78 4.37
C GLY A 349 21.09 11.64 3.23
N LEU A 350 21.76 12.74 2.87
CA LEU A 350 21.40 13.59 1.74
C LEU A 350 21.50 12.87 0.39
N GLN A 351 22.54 12.03 0.20
CA GLN A 351 22.64 11.18 -1.00
C GLN A 351 21.46 10.23 -1.13
N SER A 352 21.02 9.63 -0.01
CA SER A 352 19.85 8.76 0.04
C SER A 352 18.56 9.52 -0.30
N ALA A 353 18.35 10.72 0.29
CA ALA A 353 17.25 11.60 -0.05
C ALA A 353 17.28 12.01 -1.54
N SER A 354 18.46 12.27 -2.10
CA SER A 354 18.64 12.57 -3.55
C SER A 354 18.23 11.40 -4.45
N LYS A 355 18.48 10.14 -4.05
CA LYS A 355 18.00 8.96 -4.79
C LYS A 355 16.46 8.91 -4.85
N PHE A 356 15.78 9.29 -3.76
CA PHE A 356 14.32 9.41 -3.76
C PHE A 356 13.85 10.57 -4.63
N ALA A 357 14.54 11.73 -4.58
CA ALA A 357 14.22 12.89 -5.40
C ALA A 357 14.29 12.59 -6.91
N LYS A 358 15.30 11.84 -7.36
CA LYS A 358 15.42 11.41 -8.75
C LYS A 358 14.26 10.52 -9.23
N ARG A 359 13.64 9.77 -8.33
CA ARG A 359 12.46 8.94 -8.64
C ARG A 359 11.18 9.76 -8.71
N ASP A 360 11.06 10.82 -7.92
CA ASP A 360 9.96 11.79 -7.98
C ASP A 360 10.32 12.95 -8.90
N ARG A 361 10.19 12.71 -10.22
CA ARG A 361 10.61 13.67 -11.26
C ARG A 361 9.88 15.01 -11.20
N GLN A 362 8.72 15.10 -10.52
CA GLN A 362 7.90 16.31 -10.50
C GLN A 362 8.19 17.21 -9.29
N ARG A 363 8.30 16.61 -8.12
CA ARG A 363 8.40 17.33 -6.83
C ARG A 363 9.71 17.07 -6.11
N GLY A 364 10.47 16.07 -6.56
CA GLY A 364 11.67 15.61 -5.85
C GLY A 364 12.69 16.70 -5.59
N GLY A 365 12.97 17.56 -6.56
CA GLY A 365 13.91 18.69 -6.39
C GLY A 365 13.43 19.69 -5.34
N LYS A 366 12.17 20.13 -5.40
CA LYS A 366 11.59 21.06 -4.42
C LYS A 366 11.54 20.45 -3.01
N ARG A 367 11.28 19.15 -2.92
CA ARG A 367 11.23 18.43 -1.65
C ARG A 367 12.62 18.29 -1.04
N LEU A 368 13.64 17.97 -1.85
CA LEU A 368 15.03 17.87 -1.40
C LEU A 368 15.55 19.21 -0.83
N GLN A 369 15.18 20.34 -1.44
CA GLN A 369 15.56 21.68 -0.97
C GLN A 369 14.99 22.04 0.40
N ARG A 370 13.98 21.33 0.88
CA ARG A 370 13.41 21.52 2.22
C ARG A 370 14.18 20.79 3.32
N ILE A 371 15.13 19.91 2.96
CA ILE A 371 15.95 19.17 3.92
C ILE A 371 17.27 19.92 4.10
N ARG A 372 17.52 20.40 5.31
CA ARG A 372 18.71 21.15 5.68
C ARG A 372 19.55 20.30 6.64
N PRO A 373 20.81 19.98 6.31
CA PRO A 373 21.69 19.25 7.22
C PRO A 373 22.21 20.19 8.33
N SER A 374 22.34 19.65 9.56
CA SER A 374 22.93 20.35 10.69
C SER A 374 23.77 19.40 11.55
N LEU A 375 24.95 19.86 11.96
CA LEU A 375 25.84 19.15 12.90
C LEU A 375 25.57 19.49 14.37
N ASP A 376 24.77 20.47 14.62
CA ASP A 376 24.41 20.97 15.96
C ASP A 376 22.89 21.07 16.14
N SER A 377 22.47 21.49 17.33
CA SER A 377 21.06 21.70 17.65
C SER A 377 20.53 23.09 17.25
N SER A 378 21.25 23.83 16.40
CA SER A 378 20.81 25.13 15.92
C SER A 378 19.47 24.97 15.16
N GLY A 379 18.52 25.86 15.45
CA GLY A 379 17.18 25.79 14.85
C GLY A 379 16.17 24.89 15.60
N LEU A 380 16.60 24.10 16.57
CA LEU A 380 15.70 23.22 17.34
C LEU A 380 14.57 23.97 18.03
N SER A 381 14.85 25.17 18.53
CA SER A 381 13.85 26.06 19.19
C SER A 381 12.66 26.44 18.30
N SER A 382 12.82 26.38 16.96
CA SER A 382 11.76 26.66 16.00
C SER A 382 10.99 25.40 15.57
N SER A 383 11.37 24.21 16.06
CA SER A 383 10.76 22.96 15.65
C SER A 383 9.40 22.73 16.28
N ASP A 384 8.42 22.39 15.43
CA ASP A 384 7.10 21.94 15.85
C ASP A 384 7.10 20.44 16.20
N VAL A 385 7.99 19.69 15.57
CA VAL A 385 8.13 18.23 15.71
C VAL A 385 9.62 17.88 15.79
N VAL A 386 9.99 17.09 16.79
CA VAL A 386 11.32 16.48 16.91
C VAL A 386 11.16 14.98 16.79
N ILE A 387 11.89 14.37 15.86
CA ILE A 387 11.90 12.92 15.65
C ILE A 387 13.32 12.41 15.90
N GLU A 388 13.46 11.37 16.73
CA GLU A 388 14.73 10.68 16.86
C GLU A 388 14.72 9.34 16.09
N ALA A 389 15.82 9.09 15.41
CA ALA A 389 16.17 7.84 14.72
C ALA A 389 17.67 7.56 14.92
N ILE A 390 18.13 7.72 16.16
CA ILE A 390 19.52 7.52 16.63
C ILE A 390 19.74 6.06 17.04
N VAL A 391 20.87 5.79 17.68
CA VAL A 391 21.20 4.44 18.22
C VAL A 391 20.11 3.95 19.20
N GLU A 392 19.87 2.62 19.20
CA GLU A 392 18.79 2.01 19.98
C GLU A 392 19.27 1.72 21.42
N GLU A 393 19.61 2.80 22.13
CA GLU A 393 20.09 2.80 23.52
C GLU A 393 19.23 3.73 24.37
N ILE A 394 18.63 3.21 25.43
CA ILE A 394 17.62 3.91 26.24
C ILE A 394 18.17 5.21 26.87
N GLU A 395 19.38 5.16 27.45
CA GLU A 395 19.97 6.31 28.12
C GLU A 395 20.36 7.43 27.13
N VAL A 396 20.81 7.07 25.93
CA VAL A 396 21.11 8.04 24.87
C VAL A 396 19.84 8.75 24.40
N LYS A 397 18.73 8.00 24.25
CA LYS A 397 17.44 8.58 23.90
C LYS A 397 16.86 9.45 25.00
N LYS A 398 16.97 9.04 26.27
CA LYS A 398 16.51 9.85 27.43
C LYS A 398 17.29 11.17 27.51
N SER A 399 18.61 11.14 27.34
CA SER A 399 19.43 12.35 27.32
C SER A 399 19.01 13.29 26.19
N LEU A 400 18.82 12.77 24.97
CA LEU A 400 18.33 13.57 23.85
C LEU A 400 16.98 14.24 24.14
N TRP A 401 16.06 13.50 24.80
CA TRP A 401 14.74 14.04 25.10
C TRP A 401 14.78 15.15 26.13
N VAL A 402 15.64 15.06 27.17
CA VAL A 402 15.84 16.11 28.15
C VAL A 402 16.40 17.36 27.49
N ASP A 403 17.40 17.20 26.62
CA ASP A 403 18.03 18.32 25.91
C ASP A 403 17.07 18.97 24.90
N ALA A 404 16.31 18.16 24.17
CA ALA A 404 15.31 18.66 23.23
C ALA A 404 14.18 19.40 23.97
N GLU A 405 13.69 18.84 25.08
CA GLU A 405 12.63 19.46 25.89
C GLU A 405 13.00 20.82 26.39
N ALA A 406 14.27 21.03 26.76
CA ALA A 406 14.78 22.34 27.26
C ALA A 406 14.78 23.43 26.18
N GLN A 407 14.86 23.04 24.91
CA GLN A 407 15.06 23.98 23.80
C GLN A 407 13.78 24.26 22.99
N VAL A 408 12.90 23.25 22.83
CA VAL A 408 11.70 23.39 22.00
C VAL A 408 10.53 24.02 22.78
N SER A 409 9.56 24.54 22.03
CA SER A 409 8.29 25.00 22.58
C SER A 409 7.58 23.88 23.35
N ARG A 410 6.82 24.27 24.43
CA ARG A 410 5.99 23.31 25.19
C ARG A 410 4.94 22.58 24.33
N GLN A 411 4.60 23.11 23.18
CA GLN A 411 3.62 22.53 22.26
C GLN A 411 4.26 21.61 21.22
N ALA A 412 5.59 21.62 21.09
CA ALA A 412 6.30 20.77 20.15
C ALA A 412 6.10 19.28 20.49
N LEU A 413 5.90 18.44 19.46
CA LEU A 413 5.82 16.99 19.60
C LEU A 413 7.22 16.39 19.68
N LEU A 414 7.38 15.39 20.53
CA LEU A 414 8.58 14.57 20.63
C LEU A 414 8.21 13.14 20.14
N LEU A 415 8.90 12.64 19.14
CA LEU A 415 8.52 11.38 18.47
C LEU A 415 9.72 10.44 18.37
N SER A 416 9.63 9.27 18.99
CA SER A 416 10.66 8.24 18.90
C SER A 416 10.37 7.26 17.76
N ASN A 417 11.38 6.99 16.92
CA ASN A 417 11.30 5.93 15.92
C ASN A 417 11.89 4.60 16.45
N THR A 418 11.97 4.41 17.76
CA THR A 418 12.40 3.14 18.35
C THR A 418 11.60 1.97 17.80
N SER A 419 12.25 0.81 17.66
CA SER A 419 11.60 -0.43 17.21
C SER A 419 11.21 -1.37 18.37
N SER A 420 11.76 -1.14 19.58
CA SER A 420 11.61 -2.08 20.72
C SER A 420 11.62 -1.43 22.09
N LEU A 421 12.29 -0.27 22.26
CA LEU A 421 12.47 0.35 23.58
C LEU A 421 11.17 1.00 24.09
N SER A 422 10.87 0.81 25.38
CA SER A 422 9.66 1.36 26.01
C SER A 422 9.57 2.88 25.93
N LEU A 423 8.47 3.39 25.41
CA LEU A 423 8.15 4.81 25.40
C LEU A 423 7.87 5.32 26.81
N SER A 424 7.29 4.49 27.66
CA SER A 424 7.00 4.81 29.06
C SER A 424 8.27 5.04 29.86
N GLU A 425 9.33 4.31 29.56
CA GLU A 425 10.65 4.50 30.14
C GLU A 425 11.33 5.78 29.63
N GLN A 426 11.28 6.01 28.31
CA GLN A 426 11.76 7.28 27.72
C GLN A 426 11.08 8.52 28.27
N GLN A 427 9.84 8.39 28.80
CA GLN A 427 9.07 9.46 29.40
C GLN A 427 9.50 9.81 30.83
N SER A 428 10.34 8.99 31.49
CA SER A 428 10.60 9.10 32.96
C SER A 428 11.14 10.46 33.38
N ASP A 429 12.07 11.00 32.63
CA ASP A 429 12.88 12.15 32.97
C ASP A 429 12.34 13.47 32.39
N LEU A 430 11.27 13.41 31.62
CA LEU A 430 10.65 14.58 31.02
C LEU A 430 9.73 15.34 31.98
N LYS A 431 9.78 16.66 31.90
CA LYS A 431 8.84 17.56 32.63
C LYS A 431 7.43 17.53 32.02
N TYR A 432 7.35 17.37 30.71
CA TYR A 432 6.10 17.36 29.96
C TYR A 432 5.97 16.07 29.10
N PRO A 433 5.95 14.88 29.75
CA PRO A 433 6.02 13.60 29.08
C PRO A 433 4.80 13.31 28.15
N GLY A 434 3.69 14.03 28.36
CA GLY A 434 2.46 13.81 27.60
C GLY A 434 2.55 14.13 26.10
N ARG A 435 3.62 14.81 25.67
CA ARG A 435 3.90 15.15 24.27
C ARG A 435 4.87 14.19 23.57
N LEU A 436 5.42 13.23 24.31
CA LEU A 436 6.22 12.14 23.73
C LEU A 436 5.32 10.99 23.31
N ALA A 437 5.49 10.54 22.07
CA ALA A 437 4.87 9.34 21.50
C ALA A 437 5.87 8.58 20.64
N GLY A 438 5.63 7.30 20.37
CA GLY A 438 6.34 6.60 19.34
C GLY A 438 5.77 6.91 17.94
N LEU A 439 6.65 6.97 16.96
CA LEU A 439 6.28 7.03 15.54
C LEU A 439 7.20 6.09 14.77
N HIS A 440 6.88 4.81 14.84
CA HIS A 440 7.68 3.74 14.29
C HIS A 440 7.42 3.58 12.79
N PHE A 441 8.44 3.90 11.99
CA PHE A 441 8.43 3.70 10.54
C PHE A 441 9.06 2.37 10.16
N PHE A 442 8.56 1.76 9.09
CA PHE A 442 9.11 0.53 8.51
C PHE A 442 10.10 0.85 7.38
N ASN A 443 11.17 0.07 7.28
CA ASN A 443 12.22 0.26 6.27
C ASN A 443 11.79 -0.30 4.90
N PRO A 444 11.91 0.47 3.79
CA PRO A 444 12.35 1.86 3.72
C PRO A 444 11.19 2.84 3.99
N ALA A 445 11.38 3.79 4.92
CA ALA A 445 10.35 4.73 5.34
C ALA A 445 9.59 5.45 4.21
N PRO A 446 10.22 5.85 3.07
CA PRO A 446 9.49 6.46 1.97
C PRO A 446 8.53 5.54 1.21
N LYS A 447 8.73 4.21 1.28
CA LYS A 447 7.94 3.23 0.51
C LYS A 447 6.87 2.54 1.36
N MET A 448 7.22 2.18 2.60
CA MET A 448 6.30 1.46 3.47
C MET A 448 5.15 2.37 3.88
N PRO A 449 3.91 1.96 3.65
CA PRO A 449 2.75 2.82 3.89
C PRO A 449 2.36 2.91 5.37
N LEU A 450 2.63 1.88 6.18
CA LEU A 450 2.28 1.83 7.59
C LEU A 450 3.20 2.69 8.45
N VAL A 451 2.66 3.26 9.51
CA VAL A 451 3.39 3.71 10.71
C VAL A 451 2.61 3.29 11.95
N GLU A 452 3.32 2.77 12.94
CA GLU A 452 2.77 2.54 14.28
C GLU A 452 2.96 3.80 15.12
N ILE A 453 1.90 4.19 15.81
CA ILE A 453 1.92 5.28 16.79
C ILE A 453 1.81 4.68 18.17
N ILE A 454 2.91 4.71 18.93
CA ILE A 454 2.98 4.03 20.22
C ILE A 454 2.56 4.99 21.33
N ALA A 455 1.58 4.55 22.11
CA ALA A 455 1.01 5.28 23.23
C ALA A 455 1.76 4.90 24.53
N GLY A 456 2.78 5.67 24.91
CA GLY A 456 3.40 5.55 26.22
C GLY A 456 2.41 5.90 27.34
N LYS A 457 2.65 5.43 28.58
CA LYS A 457 1.74 5.59 29.73
C LYS A 457 1.31 7.02 30.00
N LYS A 458 2.17 8.02 29.72
CA LYS A 458 1.89 9.44 29.95
C LYS A 458 1.49 10.19 28.66
N THR A 459 1.53 9.55 27.50
CA THR A 459 1.19 10.17 26.21
C THR A 459 -0.27 10.64 26.20
N THR A 460 -0.50 11.92 25.89
CA THR A 460 -1.87 12.45 25.90
C THR A 460 -2.65 12.03 24.66
N LYS A 461 -3.96 11.88 24.79
CA LYS A 461 -4.87 11.62 23.67
C LYS A 461 -4.75 12.65 22.55
N LYS A 462 -4.54 13.93 22.91
CA LYS A 462 -4.30 15.02 21.95
C LYS A 462 -3.02 14.81 21.15
N THR A 463 -1.95 14.35 21.80
CA THR A 463 -0.69 13.98 21.13
C THR A 463 -0.92 12.89 20.10
N LEU A 464 -1.54 11.76 20.49
CA LEU A 464 -1.84 10.65 19.59
C LEU A 464 -2.69 11.09 18.39
N GLN A 465 -3.73 11.88 18.62
CA GLN A 465 -4.59 12.44 17.57
C GLN A 465 -3.80 13.31 16.59
N THR A 466 -2.93 14.18 17.11
CA THR A 466 -2.13 15.08 16.27
C THR A 466 -1.11 14.29 15.43
N VAL A 467 -0.45 13.31 16.04
CA VAL A 467 0.52 12.45 15.35
C VAL A 467 -0.16 11.57 14.27
N ALA A 468 -1.36 11.04 14.56
CA ALA A 468 -2.12 10.27 13.57
C ALA A 468 -2.50 11.12 12.34
N ALA A 469 -2.96 12.35 12.57
CA ALA A 469 -3.28 13.28 11.49
C ALA A 469 -2.02 13.72 10.71
N LEU A 470 -0.89 13.91 11.40
CA LEU A 470 0.41 14.22 10.77
C LEU A 470 0.88 13.07 9.87
N ALA A 471 0.78 11.83 10.34
CA ALA A 471 1.13 10.64 9.56
C ALA A 471 0.29 10.54 8.27
N VAL A 472 -1.02 10.77 8.33
CA VAL A 472 -1.89 10.82 7.14
C VAL A 472 -1.49 11.95 6.19
N ARG A 473 -1.16 13.13 6.71
CA ARG A 473 -0.67 14.27 5.92
C ARG A 473 0.61 13.92 5.17
N TRP A 474 1.49 13.14 5.79
CA TRP A 474 2.69 12.60 5.15
C TRP A 474 2.41 11.44 4.19
N GLY A 475 1.17 10.96 4.11
CA GLY A 475 0.73 9.88 3.20
C GLY A 475 0.94 8.49 3.76
N LYS A 476 0.91 8.36 5.10
CA LYS A 476 1.02 7.11 5.83
C LYS A 476 -0.34 6.63 6.34
N PHE A 477 -0.42 5.34 6.66
CA PHE A 477 -1.53 4.71 7.36
C PHE A 477 -1.16 4.58 8.84
N PRO A 478 -1.74 5.37 9.75
CA PRO A 478 -1.41 5.29 11.17
C PRO A 478 -2.22 4.19 11.86
N VAL A 479 -1.54 3.35 12.63
CA VAL A 479 -2.15 2.43 13.59
C VAL A 479 -1.67 2.85 14.98
N ILE A 480 -2.61 3.09 15.92
CA ILE A 480 -2.27 3.44 17.30
C ILE A 480 -2.19 2.15 18.10
N VAL A 481 -1.08 1.94 18.79
CA VAL A 481 -0.80 0.73 19.56
C VAL A 481 -0.32 1.09 20.97
N ALA A 482 -0.53 0.19 21.93
CA ALA A 482 -0.01 0.33 23.29
C ALA A 482 1.51 0.13 23.31
N ASP A 483 2.19 0.76 24.30
CA ASP A 483 3.60 0.58 24.58
C ASP A 483 3.83 -0.81 25.22
N ARG A 484 4.03 -1.80 24.37
CA ARG A 484 4.32 -3.20 24.73
C ARG A 484 5.56 -3.66 23.98
N PRO A 485 6.31 -4.65 24.49
CA PRO A 485 7.48 -5.18 23.80
C PRO A 485 7.19 -5.58 22.36
N GLY A 486 8.01 -5.11 21.42
CA GLY A 486 7.85 -5.35 19.98
C GLY A 486 6.65 -4.65 19.33
N PHE A 487 5.90 -3.84 20.08
CA PHE A 487 4.68 -3.15 19.66
C PHE A 487 3.66 -4.14 19.07
N LEU A 488 3.18 -3.94 17.86
CA LEU A 488 2.27 -4.88 17.19
C LEU A 488 3.01 -5.70 16.12
N VAL A 489 3.59 -5.02 15.12
CA VAL A 489 4.06 -5.69 13.90
C VAL A 489 5.27 -6.58 14.18
N ASN A 490 6.27 -6.10 14.94
CA ASN A 490 7.44 -6.90 15.29
C ASN A 490 7.05 -8.09 16.18
N ARG A 491 6.11 -7.86 17.11
CA ARG A 491 5.61 -8.91 18.01
C ARG A 491 4.90 -10.01 17.22
N CYS A 492 4.06 -9.66 16.23
CA CYS A 492 3.40 -10.65 15.38
C CYS A 492 4.38 -11.35 14.41
N LEU A 493 5.43 -10.63 13.96
CA LEU A 493 6.36 -11.13 12.95
C LEU A 493 7.37 -12.14 13.52
N MET A 494 7.78 -11.97 14.79
CA MET A 494 8.82 -12.83 15.38
C MET A 494 8.45 -14.31 15.39
N PRO A 495 7.26 -14.75 15.84
CA PRO A 495 6.88 -16.17 15.79
C PRO A 495 6.91 -16.77 14.39
N PHE A 496 6.56 -15.97 13.35
CA PHE A 496 6.68 -16.39 11.95
C PHE A 496 8.15 -16.66 11.57
N MET A 497 9.06 -15.81 12.02
CA MET A 497 10.49 -15.96 11.72
C MET A 497 11.11 -17.10 12.50
N THR A 498 10.86 -17.22 13.80
CA THR A 498 11.41 -18.28 14.63
C THR A 498 10.89 -19.67 14.21
N ALA A 499 9.62 -19.77 13.82
CA ALA A 499 9.07 -21.00 13.27
C ALA A 499 9.77 -21.43 11.96
N ALA A 500 10.09 -20.47 11.09
CA ALA A 500 10.86 -20.76 9.87
C ALA A 500 12.30 -21.19 10.17
N LEU A 501 12.94 -20.66 11.22
CA LEU A 501 14.25 -21.13 11.69
C LEU A 501 14.16 -22.58 12.20
N GLY A 502 13.11 -22.93 12.95
CA GLY A 502 12.86 -24.29 13.40
C GLY A 502 12.65 -25.30 12.25
N LEU A 503 12.19 -24.84 11.08
CA LEU A 503 12.12 -25.69 9.88
C LEU A 503 13.53 -26.00 9.31
N LEU A 504 14.49 -25.07 9.43
CA LEU A 504 15.89 -25.35 9.05
C LEU A 504 16.49 -26.45 9.94
N GLU A 505 16.21 -26.42 11.24
CA GLU A 505 16.63 -27.47 12.19
C GLU A 505 16.04 -28.84 11.84
N LYS A 506 14.82 -28.86 11.26
CA LYS A 506 14.15 -30.07 10.76
C LYS A 506 14.65 -30.50 9.37
N GLY A 507 15.73 -29.91 8.86
CA GLY A 507 16.35 -30.27 7.58
C GLY A 507 15.69 -29.67 6.34
N GLN A 508 14.72 -28.74 6.47
CA GLN A 508 14.19 -28.04 5.33
C GLN A 508 15.18 -26.97 4.83
N SER A 509 15.38 -26.86 3.51
CA SER A 509 16.29 -25.83 2.99
C SER A 509 15.68 -24.44 3.02
N ALA A 510 16.50 -23.40 3.20
CA ALA A 510 16.08 -22.00 3.17
C ALA A 510 15.34 -21.65 1.87
N GLN A 511 15.82 -22.16 0.72
CA GLN A 511 15.16 -21.92 -0.57
C GLN A 511 13.78 -22.55 -0.65
N HIS A 512 13.59 -23.75 -0.08
CA HIS A 512 12.30 -24.45 -0.06
C HIS A 512 11.27 -23.67 0.77
N ILE A 513 11.64 -23.29 2.00
CA ILE A 513 10.80 -22.51 2.90
C ILE A 513 10.41 -21.18 2.23
N ASP A 514 11.40 -20.41 1.76
CA ASP A 514 11.18 -19.11 1.16
C ASP A 514 10.39 -19.21 -0.16
N GLY A 515 10.60 -20.27 -0.93
CA GLY A 515 9.86 -20.55 -2.17
C GLY A 515 8.36 -20.73 -1.90
N ILE A 516 8.02 -21.54 -0.89
CA ILE A 516 6.62 -21.79 -0.48
C ILE A 516 5.97 -20.49 0.00
N LEU A 517 6.63 -19.71 0.86
CA LEU A 517 6.10 -18.48 1.39
C LEU A 517 5.92 -17.41 0.29
N LYS A 518 6.82 -17.35 -0.70
CA LYS A 518 6.65 -16.49 -1.88
C LYS A 518 5.49 -16.96 -2.77
N ASN A 519 5.32 -18.27 -2.98
CA ASN A 519 4.17 -18.83 -3.69
C ASN A 519 2.86 -18.58 -2.94
N PHE A 520 2.87 -18.55 -1.61
CA PHE A 520 1.74 -18.12 -0.79
C PHE A 520 1.39 -16.65 -1.04
N GLY A 521 2.35 -15.82 -1.45
CA GLY A 521 2.20 -14.41 -1.81
C GLY A 521 2.98 -13.42 -0.94
N MET A 522 3.78 -13.90 0.01
CA MET A 522 4.66 -13.01 0.78
C MET A 522 5.67 -12.33 -0.16
N PRO A 523 6.01 -11.05 0.07
CA PRO A 523 6.95 -10.31 -0.80
C PRO A 523 8.36 -10.90 -0.78
N MET A 524 8.70 -11.61 0.30
CA MET A 524 9.91 -12.41 0.48
C MET A 524 9.63 -13.52 1.49
N GLY A 525 10.42 -14.59 1.49
CA GLY A 525 10.31 -15.64 2.51
C GLY A 525 10.87 -15.18 3.85
N ALA A 526 10.61 -15.96 4.90
CA ALA A 526 11.00 -15.62 6.27
C ALA A 526 12.53 -15.58 6.45
N ILE A 527 13.24 -16.50 5.78
CA ILE A 527 14.69 -16.60 5.87
C ILE A 527 15.37 -15.45 5.11
N GLU A 528 14.89 -15.13 3.89
CA GLU A 528 15.35 -13.96 3.15
C GLU A 528 15.05 -12.66 3.91
N LEU A 529 13.91 -12.57 4.60
CA LEU A 529 13.54 -11.41 5.40
C LEU A 529 14.53 -11.20 6.55
N ALA A 530 14.95 -12.26 7.26
CA ALA A 530 15.95 -12.17 8.31
C ALA A 530 17.26 -11.56 7.81
N ASP A 531 17.77 -12.04 6.68
CA ASP A 531 18.99 -11.48 6.04
C ASP A 531 18.82 -10.00 5.64
N ARG A 532 17.64 -9.59 5.19
CA ARG A 532 17.33 -8.21 4.79
C ARG A 532 17.20 -7.25 5.96
N VAL A 533 16.62 -7.72 7.06
CA VAL A 533 16.53 -6.97 8.32
C VAL A 533 17.90 -6.83 8.96
N GLY A 534 18.67 -7.90 8.93
CA GLY A 534 19.95 -8.09 9.59
C GLY A 534 19.83 -9.04 10.75
N LEU A 535 20.65 -10.11 10.76
CA LEU A 535 20.56 -11.19 11.74
C LEU A 535 20.81 -10.70 13.18
N ASP A 536 21.68 -9.71 13.37
CA ASP A 536 21.91 -9.06 14.67
C ASP A 536 20.66 -8.30 15.18
N ILE A 537 19.91 -7.66 14.28
CA ILE A 537 18.66 -6.99 14.65
C ILE A 537 17.61 -8.03 15.02
N CYS A 538 17.51 -9.12 14.24
CA CYS A 538 16.58 -10.22 14.54
C CYS A 538 16.90 -10.86 15.89
N LEU A 539 18.19 -11.11 16.18
CA LEU A 539 18.64 -11.66 17.47
C LEU A 539 18.25 -10.75 18.62
N HIS A 540 18.60 -9.45 18.53
CA HIS A 540 18.30 -8.48 19.57
C HIS A 540 16.79 -8.35 19.85
N VAL A 541 15.96 -8.31 18.80
CA VAL A 541 14.50 -8.25 18.97
C VAL A 541 13.96 -9.55 19.57
N GLY A 542 14.44 -10.71 19.13
CA GLY A 542 14.04 -12.01 19.67
C GLY A 542 14.37 -12.15 21.16
N GLU A 543 15.62 -11.81 21.56
CA GLU A 543 16.06 -11.82 22.96
C GLU A 543 15.22 -10.85 23.82
N HIS A 544 14.96 -9.64 23.32
CA HIS A 544 14.14 -8.66 24.03
C HIS A 544 12.70 -9.16 24.24
N LEU A 545 12.09 -9.77 23.22
CA LEU A 545 10.74 -10.30 23.30
C LEU A 545 10.65 -11.54 24.19
N SER A 546 11.58 -12.48 24.08
CA SER A 546 11.60 -13.67 24.94
C SER A 546 11.82 -13.34 26.41
N GLY A 547 12.64 -12.33 26.71
CA GLY A 547 12.85 -11.85 28.07
C GLY A 547 11.68 -11.07 28.66
N ALA A 548 10.92 -10.36 27.85
CA ALA A 548 9.81 -9.48 28.29
C ALA A 548 8.44 -10.16 28.31
N LEU A 549 8.24 -11.21 27.51
CA LEU A 549 6.99 -11.96 27.37
C LEU A 549 7.16 -13.34 28.03
N THR A 550 6.99 -13.42 29.35
CA THR A 550 7.15 -14.64 30.12
C THR A 550 6.22 -15.76 29.63
N GLY A 551 6.77 -16.97 29.48
CA GLY A 551 6.03 -18.18 29.09
C GLY A 551 5.93 -18.44 27.59
N ASN A 552 6.65 -17.70 26.74
CA ASN A 552 6.59 -17.85 25.29
C ASN A 552 7.93 -18.26 24.71
N GLU A 553 8.23 -19.58 24.72
CA GLU A 553 9.41 -20.18 24.05
C GLU A 553 9.44 -19.88 22.54
N GLN A 554 8.29 -19.55 21.95
CA GLN A 554 8.17 -19.23 20.52
C GLN A 554 8.98 -18.00 20.04
N PHE A 555 9.50 -17.18 20.95
CA PHE A 555 10.38 -16.05 20.64
C PHE A 555 11.86 -16.37 20.85
N ALA A 556 12.16 -17.54 21.40
CA ALA A 556 13.54 -17.92 21.68
C ALA A 556 14.32 -18.12 20.38
N MET A 557 15.45 -17.43 20.26
CA MET A 557 16.35 -17.62 19.14
C MET A 557 17.24 -18.82 19.39
N PRO A 558 17.46 -19.68 18.37
CA PRO A 558 18.38 -20.82 18.51
C PRO A 558 19.83 -20.38 18.79
N ASN A 559 20.58 -21.19 19.57
CA ASN A 559 21.98 -20.88 19.89
C ASN A 559 22.86 -20.77 18.64
N TRP A 560 22.63 -21.62 17.63
CA TRP A 560 23.36 -21.57 16.38
C TRP A 560 23.14 -20.25 15.63
N PHE A 561 21.95 -19.63 15.76
CA PHE A 561 21.68 -18.34 15.18
C PHE A 561 22.51 -17.23 15.85
N ALA A 562 22.59 -17.22 17.20
CA ALA A 562 23.43 -16.28 17.91
C ALA A 562 24.92 -16.46 17.53
N LYS A 563 25.37 -17.72 17.30
CA LYS A 563 26.70 -18.01 16.81
C LYS A 563 26.95 -17.44 15.42
N MET A 564 26.03 -17.58 14.48
CA MET A 564 26.14 -16.94 13.15
C MET A 564 26.39 -15.43 13.27
N VAL A 565 25.64 -14.77 14.15
CA VAL A 565 25.77 -13.32 14.38
C VAL A 565 27.15 -13.00 14.97
N SER A 566 27.63 -13.76 15.97
CA SER A 566 28.94 -13.54 16.56
C SER A 566 30.08 -13.75 15.58
N ASP A 567 29.92 -14.65 14.62
CA ASP A 567 30.90 -14.91 13.55
C ASP A 567 30.82 -13.89 12.39
N GLY A 568 29.96 -12.86 12.52
CA GLY A 568 29.86 -11.76 11.56
C GLY A 568 28.97 -12.03 10.35
N LEU A 569 28.20 -13.11 10.36
CA LEU A 569 27.18 -13.39 9.35
C LEU A 569 25.93 -12.56 9.69
N LEU A 570 25.84 -11.34 9.13
CA LEU A 570 24.79 -10.38 9.47
C LEU A 570 23.75 -10.18 8.34
N GLY A 571 23.75 -11.06 7.34
CA GLY A 571 22.86 -10.99 6.19
C GLY A 571 23.37 -10.08 5.07
N GLU A 572 22.45 -9.41 4.36
CA GLU A 572 22.79 -8.58 3.20
C GLU A 572 23.83 -7.50 3.50
N LYS A 573 23.81 -6.92 4.69
CA LYS A 573 24.71 -5.81 5.08
C LYS A 573 26.19 -6.24 5.23
N SER A 574 26.45 -7.49 5.61
CA SER A 574 27.80 -8.06 5.65
C SER A 574 28.17 -8.81 4.36
N GLY A 575 27.19 -9.02 3.47
CA GLY A 575 27.37 -9.81 2.25
C GLY A 575 27.12 -11.32 2.45
N SER A 576 26.89 -11.77 3.66
CA SER A 576 26.68 -13.17 4.01
C SER A 576 25.75 -13.33 5.21
N GLY A 577 24.80 -14.24 5.11
CA GLY A 577 23.86 -14.66 6.14
C GLY A 577 23.39 -16.07 5.81
N PHE A 578 22.09 -16.29 5.73
CA PHE A 578 21.48 -17.50 5.16
C PHE A 578 21.73 -17.64 3.66
N TYR A 579 21.85 -16.48 3.02
CA TYR A 579 22.22 -16.36 1.62
C TYR A 579 23.52 -15.57 1.46
N ILE A 580 24.16 -15.74 0.32
CA ILE A 580 25.31 -14.94 -0.10
C ILE A 580 24.83 -13.77 -0.92
N TYR A 581 25.38 -12.57 -0.67
CA TYR A 581 25.00 -11.33 -1.37
C TYR A 581 26.21 -10.68 -2.03
N ASN A 582 26.02 -10.21 -3.27
CA ASN A 582 27.00 -9.39 -3.96
C ASN A 582 26.32 -8.11 -4.45
N LYS A 583 26.78 -6.95 -3.95
CA LYS A 583 26.18 -5.61 -4.27
C LYS A 583 24.65 -5.60 -4.06
N GLY A 584 24.15 -6.21 -2.98
CA GLY A 584 22.74 -6.28 -2.64
C GLY A 584 21.90 -7.25 -3.47
N LYS A 585 22.53 -8.12 -4.27
CA LYS A 585 21.84 -9.19 -5.02
C LYS A 585 22.16 -10.54 -4.40
N CYS A 586 21.14 -11.30 -4.08
CA CYS A 586 21.27 -12.70 -3.66
C CYS A 586 21.92 -13.51 -4.77
N GLN A 587 22.95 -14.31 -4.42
CA GLN A 587 23.70 -15.19 -5.30
C GLN A 587 23.30 -16.66 -5.12
N GLY A 588 22.69 -17.03 -3.99
CA GLY A 588 22.31 -18.40 -3.63
C GLY A 588 22.39 -18.62 -2.13
N ALA A 589 22.05 -19.83 -1.68
CA ALA A 589 22.17 -20.23 -0.28
C ALA A 589 23.63 -20.19 0.17
N ASN A 590 23.83 -19.98 1.46
CA ASN A 590 25.14 -20.09 2.09
C ASN A 590 25.38 -21.53 2.53
N GLU A 591 26.29 -22.22 1.86
CA GLU A 591 26.64 -23.62 2.15
C GLU A 591 27.23 -23.80 3.56
N ALA A 592 27.78 -22.74 4.17
CA ALA A 592 28.30 -22.81 5.55
C ALA A 592 27.19 -22.97 6.60
N LEU A 593 25.93 -22.81 6.26
CA LEU A 593 24.78 -22.93 7.17
C LEU A 593 24.73 -24.34 7.84
N ASP A 594 25.01 -25.39 7.07
CA ASP A 594 24.95 -26.77 7.53
C ASP A 594 25.89 -27.01 8.73
N ALA A 595 27.02 -26.31 8.79
CA ALA A 595 27.96 -26.41 9.91
C ALA A 595 27.39 -25.82 11.21
N TYR A 596 26.56 -24.77 11.12
CA TYR A 596 25.90 -24.18 12.29
C TYR A 596 24.76 -25.07 12.79
N LEU A 597 23.92 -25.58 11.88
CA LEU A 597 22.80 -26.47 12.22
C LEU A 597 23.28 -27.80 12.85
N SER A 598 24.43 -28.34 12.38
CA SER A 598 24.99 -29.59 12.89
C SER A 598 25.60 -29.43 14.29
N SER A 599 26.05 -28.23 14.69
CA SER A 599 26.72 -28.00 15.99
C SER A 599 25.79 -28.05 17.18
N ASP A 600 24.49 -27.79 17.03
CA ASP A 600 23.48 -27.83 18.09
C ASP A 600 22.84 -29.22 18.28
N ALA A 601 22.88 -30.09 17.26
CA ALA A 601 22.36 -31.44 17.35
C ALA A 601 23.07 -32.30 18.44
N SER A 602 24.27 -31.85 18.88
CA SER A 602 25.06 -32.52 19.95
C SER A 602 24.77 -32.00 21.38
N SER A 603 23.95 -30.95 21.55
CA SER A 603 23.72 -30.30 22.85
C SER A 603 22.29 -30.46 23.42
N VAL A 604 21.35 -31.03 22.67
CA VAL A 604 19.98 -31.26 23.15
C VAL A 604 19.83 -32.65 23.78
N GLY A 605 20.32 -32.76 25.04
CA GLY A 605 19.96 -33.81 25.95
C GLY A 605 18.89 -33.30 26.92
N HIS A 606 17.72 -33.95 26.91
CA HIS A 606 16.62 -33.89 27.88
C HIS A 606 15.57 -32.78 27.78
N GLY A 607 14.40 -33.21 27.34
CA GLY A 607 13.14 -32.59 27.68
C GLY A 607 11.99 -32.88 26.69
N ASN A 608 11.27 -33.95 26.92
CA ASN A 608 10.00 -34.41 26.38
C ASN A 608 10.04 -35.39 25.19
N ALA A 609 9.83 -36.65 25.54
CA ALA A 609 9.72 -37.79 24.67
C ALA A 609 8.46 -37.71 23.78
N VAL A 610 8.67 -37.39 22.53
CA VAL A 610 7.88 -37.96 21.44
C VAL A 610 8.74 -39.03 20.81
N GLN A 611 8.19 -40.26 20.71
CA GLN A 611 8.86 -41.49 20.34
C GLN A 611 9.93 -41.30 19.26
N GLU A 612 11.21 -41.46 19.68
CA GLU A 612 12.36 -41.62 18.78
C GLU A 612 12.17 -42.87 17.92
N LYS A 613 11.86 -42.69 16.64
CA LYS A 613 12.28 -43.67 15.65
C LYS A 613 13.78 -43.42 15.41
N GLU A 614 14.60 -44.44 15.73
CA GLU A 614 16.04 -44.49 15.50
C GLU A 614 16.37 -43.94 14.09
N PHE A 615 17.11 -42.83 14.06
CA PHE A 615 17.63 -42.26 12.82
C PHE A 615 18.90 -43.00 12.45
N ASP A 616 18.80 -43.86 11.44
CA ASP A 616 19.94 -44.56 10.84
C ASP A 616 20.78 -43.54 10.02
N ALA A 617 22.03 -43.34 10.41
CA ALA A 617 22.97 -42.35 9.85
C ALA A 617 23.36 -42.59 8.38
N ASN A 618 22.72 -43.54 7.71
CA ASN A 618 22.99 -43.90 6.30
C ASN A 618 21.91 -43.52 5.28
N MET A 619 20.87 -42.77 5.67
CA MET A 619 19.83 -42.29 4.73
C MET A 619 20.06 -40.80 4.30
N LYS A 620 21.05 -40.57 3.45
CA LYS A 620 21.24 -39.27 2.78
C LYS A 620 20.39 -39.09 1.50
N GLU A 621 19.46 -39.97 1.16
CA GLU A 621 18.75 -39.93 -0.14
C GLU A 621 17.25 -39.70 -0.07
N ASP A 622 16.59 -39.68 1.13
CA ASP A 622 15.15 -39.29 1.21
C ASP A 622 14.94 -38.33 2.38
N ALA A 623 15.47 -37.10 2.26
CA ALA A 623 15.09 -36.02 3.19
C ALA A 623 13.58 -35.76 3.02
N PHE A 624 12.80 -35.99 4.08
CA PHE A 624 11.36 -35.67 4.09
C PHE A 624 11.16 -34.20 3.77
N VAL A 625 10.63 -33.90 2.58
CA VAL A 625 10.31 -32.55 2.14
C VAL A 625 8.88 -32.24 2.55
N MET A 626 8.72 -31.29 3.46
CA MET A 626 7.40 -30.86 3.93
C MET A 626 6.56 -30.28 2.81
N GLY A 627 5.27 -30.58 2.83
CA GLY A 627 4.30 -30.05 1.87
C GLY A 627 4.10 -28.54 2.00
N GLY A 628 3.66 -27.90 0.91
CA GLY A 628 3.52 -26.45 0.90
C GLY A 628 2.57 -25.90 1.97
N GLN A 629 1.41 -26.56 2.21
CA GLN A 629 0.47 -26.13 3.24
C GLN A 629 1.02 -26.32 4.66
N GLU A 630 1.78 -27.39 4.88
CA GLU A 630 2.39 -27.68 6.17
C GLU A 630 3.43 -26.61 6.55
N VAL A 631 4.29 -26.19 5.62
CA VAL A 631 5.24 -25.07 5.84
C VAL A 631 4.49 -23.77 6.11
N ILE A 632 3.40 -23.51 5.39
CA ILE A 632 2.57 -22.33 5.61
C ILE A 632 1.97 -22.34 7.01
N ASP A 633 1.42 -23.47 7.46
CA ASP A 633 0.80 -23.62 8.78
C ASP A 633 1.82 -23.47 9.89
N VAL A 634 2.99 -24.13 9.78
CA VAL A 634 4.10 -23.99 10.75
C VAL A 634 4.51 -22.53 10.92
N CYS A 635 4.59 -21.75 9.83
CA CYS A 635 5.03 -20.36 9.90
C CYS A 635 3.90 -19.39 10.31
N LEU A 636 2.68 -19.57 9.80
CA LEU A 636 1.61 -18.56 9.97
C LEU A 636 0.72 -18.79 11.19
N ILE A 637 0.57 -20.03 11.69
CA ILE A 637 -0.23 -20.29 12.88
C ILE A 637 0.36 -19.61 14.12
N PRO A 638 1.67 -19.68 14.41
CA PRO A 638 2.26 -18.94 15.53
C PRO A 638 2.03 -17.42 15.41
N MET A 639 2.13 -16.89 14.19
CA MET A 639 1.83 -15.48 13.90
C MET A 639 0.35 -15.15 14.18
N LEU A 640 -0.58 -16.03 13.82
CA LEU A 640 -2.00 -15.86 14.12
C LEU A 640 -2.24 -15.83 15.63
N LEU A 641 -1.71 -16.82 16.36
CA LEU A 641 -1.93 -16.94 17.80
C LEU A 641 -1.41 -15.69 18.53
N GLU A 642 -0.22 -15.21 18.18
CA GLU A 642 0.33 -13.99 18.78
C GLU A 642 -0.46 -12.73 18.38
N SER A 643 -0.97 -12.68 17.16
CA SER A 643 -1.86 -11.61 16.72
C SER A 643 -3.15 -11.54 17.53
N LEU A 644 -3.75 -12.69 17.84
CA LEU A 644 -4.93 -12.79 18.70
C LEU A 644 -4.62 -12.38 20.14
N ARG A 645 -3.45 -12.78 20.68
CA ARG A 645 -3.00 -12.34 22.01
C ARG A 645 -2.80 -10.82 22.06
N CYS A 646 -2.25 -10.21 21.01
CA CYS A 646 -2.15 -8.75 20.94
C CYS A 646 -3.52 -8.05 21.06
N LEU A 647 -4.57 -8.63 20.49
CA LEU A 647 -5.94 -8.10 20.65
C LEU A 647 -6.47 -8.30 22.07
N GLU A 648 -6.31 -9.50 22.65
CA GLU A 648 -6.73 -9.80 24.02
C GLU A 648 -6.05 -8.94 25.07
N GLU A 649 -4.75 -8.66 24.90
CA GLU A 649 -3.95 -7.81 25.77
C GLU A 649 -4.18 -6.31 25.56
N GLY A 650 -5.01 -5.92 24.57
CA GLY A 650 -5.27 -4.53 24.24
C GLY A 650 -4.04 -3.78 23.69
N VAL A 651 -3.15 -4.48 22.99
CA VAL A 651 -2.09 -3.82 22.20
C VAL A 651 -2.71 -2.98 21.11
N LEU A 652 -3.83 -3.46 20.56
CA LEU A 652 -4.62 -2.84 19.53
C LEU A 652 -6.11 -3.14 19.78
N ASP A 653 -6.98 -2.15 19.61
CA ASP A 653 -8.41 -2.26 19.90
C ASP A 653 -9.24 -2.87 18.75
N SER A 654 -8.67 -3.00 17.53
CA SER A 654 -9.40 -3.41 16.33
C SER A 654 -8.71 -4.54 15.58
N ALA A 655 -9.40 -5.64 15.42
CA ALA A 655 -8.95 -6.77 14.61
C ALA A 655 -8.79 -6.42 13.12
N GLU A 656 -9.63 -5.51 12.59
CA GLU A 656 -9.47 -4.99 11.23
C GLU A 656 -8.17 -4.19 11.05
N TYR A 657 -7.80 -3.38 12.06
CA TYR A 657 -6.56 -2.61 12.02
C TYR A 657 -5.33 -3.51 12.18
N LEU A 658 -5.47 -4.68 12.81
CA LEU A 658 -4.43 -5.70 12.85
C LEU A 658 -4.14 -6.22 11.44
N ASP A 659 -5.16 -6.66 10.71
CA ASP A 659 -5.01 -7.08 9.30
C ASP A 659 -4.39 -5.96 8.45
N ALA A 660 -4.86 -4.73 8.62
CA ALA A 660 -4.30 -3.57 7.93
C ALA A 660 -2.82 -3.37 8.27
N ALA A 661 -2.44 -3.50 9.55
CA ALA A 661 -1.05 -3.37 10.00
C ALA A 661 -0.14 -4.43 9.36
N LEU A 662 -0.57 -5.68 9.29
CA LEU A 662 0.22 -6.75 8.67
C LEU A 662 0.30 -6.61 7.15
N VAL A 663 -0.80 -6.23 6.48
CA VAL A 663 -0.79 -6.00 5.02
C VAL A 663 0.12 -4.81 4.67
N TYR A 664 0.01 -3.69 5.37
CA TYR A 664 0.76 -2.48 5.05
C TYR A 664 2.14 -2.39 5.70
N GLY A 665 2.40 -3.15 6.77
CA GLY A 665 3.67 -3.17 7.53
C GLY A 665 4.66 -4.21 7.02
N ILE A 666 4.23 -5.44 6.82
CA ILE A 666 5.12 -6.54 6.38
C ILE A 666 4.79 -7.03 4.96
N GLY A 667 3.72 -6.52 4.34
CA GLY A 667 3.30 -6.94 3.01
C GLY A 667 2.58 -8.30 3.00
N PHE A 668 1.85 -8.65 4.08
CA PHE A 668 0.97 -9.84 4.03
C PHE A 668 0.10 -9.78 2.77
N PRO A 669 -0.09 -10.90 2.04
CA PRO A 669 -0.68 -10.87 0.71
C PRO A 669 -2.06 -10.20 0.67
N PRO A 670 -2.21 -9.03 0.01
CA PRO A 670 -3.47 -8.29 0.03
C PRO A 670 -4.61 -9.02 -0.69
N PHE A 671 -4.30 -9.91 -1.65
CA PHE A 671 -5.29 -10.73 -2.34
C PHE A 671 -5.89 -11.84 -1.44
N ARG A 672 -5.34 -12.03 -0.23
CA ARG A 672 -5.90 -12.91 0.82
C ARG A 672 -6.70 -12.15 1.87
N GLY A 673 -6.81 -10.82 1.76
CA GLY A 673 -7.63 -9.97 2.63
C GLY A 673 -7.00 -9.58 3.97
N GLY A 674 -5.92 -10.20 4.39
CA GLY A 674 -5.24 -10.07 5.68
C GLY A 674 -5.06 -11.42 6.36
N LEU A 675 -4.31 -11.46 7.46
CA LEU A 675 -4.03 -12.69 8.22
C LEU A 675 -5.30 -13.30 8.82
N LEU A 676 -6.10 -12.48 9.52
CA LEU A 676 -7.34 -12.94 10.15
C LEU A 676 -8.35 -13.36 9.07
N CYS A 677 -8.49 -12.59 8.00
CA CYS A 677 -9.35 -12.92 6.88
C CYS A 677 -8.94 -14.25 6.21
N TYR A 678 -7.64 -14.51 6.04
CA TYR A 678 -7.15 -15.78 5.49
C TYR A 678 -7.53 -16.96 6.38
N PHE A 679 -7.31 -16.87 7.70
CA PHE A 679 -7.67 -17.95 8.61
C PHE A 679 -9.17 -18.06 8.85
N ALA A 680 -9.93 -16.98 8.68
CA ALA A 680 -11.39 -17.00 8.72
C ALA A 680 -12.01 -17.85 7.61
N SER A 681 -11.35 -17.94 6.46
CA SER A 681 -11.82 -18.75 5.32
C SER A 681 -11.57 -20.26 5.50
N ARG A 682 -10.83 -20.68 6.55
CA ARG A 682 -10.58 -22.09 6.85
C ARG A 682 -11.65 -22.67 7.78
N GLU A 683 -11.96 -23.95 7.61
CA GLU A 683 -12.82 -24.69 8.54
C GLU A 683 -12.25 -24.66 9.96
N ARG A 684 -13.09 -24.30 10.96
CA ARG A 684 -12.64 -24.14 12.35
C ARG A 684 -12.10 -25.43 12.97
N SER A 685 -12.69 -26.58 12.61
CA SER A 685 -12.23 -27.91 13.05
C SER A 685 -10.84 -28.22 12.54
N GLU A 686 -10.58 -27.97 11.24
CA GLU A 686 -9.26 -28.18 10.62
C GLU A 686 -8.22 -27.25 11.22
N LEU A 687 -8.56 -25.96 11.41
CA LEU A 687 -7.65 -24.99 12.03
C LEU A 687 -7.28 -25.39 13.46
N ARG A 688 -8.27 -25.83 14.28
CA ARG A 688 -8.01 -26.33 15.64
C ARG A 688 -7.11 -27.55 15.63
N GLN A 689 -7.31 -28.47 14.70
CA GLN A 689 -6.45 -29.64 14.55
C GLN A 689 -5.03 -29.24 14.15
N SER A 690 -4.86 -28.36 13.16
CA SER A 690 -3.53 -27.86 12.75
C SER A 690 -2.79 -27.18 13.92
N ILE A 691 -3.49 -26.40 14.75
CA ILE A 691 -2.91 -25.77 15.95
C ILE A 691 -2.45 -26.83 16.95
N ALA A 692 -3.28 -27.85 17.22
CA ALA A 692 -2.95 -28.94 18.14
C ALA A 692 -1.78 -29.80 17.63
N ASP A 693 -1.75 -30.13 16.34
CA ASP A 693 -0.68 -30.90 15.70
C ASP A 693 0.69 -30.18 15.78
N LEU A 694 0.66 -28.84 15.84
CA LEU A 694 1.87 -28.02 16.07
C LEU A 694 2.25 -27.91 17.57
N GLY A 695 1.49 -28.53 18.47
CA GLY A 695 1.77 -28.53 19.89
C GLY A 695 1.39 -27.25 20.64
N PHE A 696 0.56 -26.38 20.01
CA PHE A 696 0.07 -25.20 20.69
C PHE A 696 -1.21 -25.50 21.48
N ASP A 697 -1.24 -25.08 22.74
CA ASP A 697 -2.49 -24.97 23.47
C ASP A 697 -3.35 -23.84 22.86
N LEU A 698 -4.67 -23.97 22.94
CA LEU A 698 -5.63 -22.96 22.46
C LEU A 698 -6.02 -21.99 23.60
N PRO A 699 -5.13 -21.10 24.05
CA PRO A 699 -5.46 -20.12 25.07
C PRO A 699 -6.12 -18.85 24.51
N VAL A 700 -6.29 -18.78 23.18
CA VAL A 700 -6.79 -17.58 22.48
C VAL A 700 -8.18 -17.81 21.90
N ASN A 701 -8.98 -16.75 21.89
CA ASN A 701 -10.33 -16.79 21.35
C ASN A 701 -10.33 -16.75 19.80
N LEU A 702 -10.59 -17.91 19.17
CA LEU A 702 -10.75 -18.00 17.71
C LEU A 702 -12.08 -17.42 17.18
N GLU A 703 -13.06 -17.11 18.06
CA GLU A 703 -14.35 -16.52 17.64
C GLU A 703 -14.16 -15.12 17.01
N VAL A 704 -13.03 -14.44 17.30
CA VAL A 704 -12.67 -13.20 16.62
C VAL A 704 -12.64 -13.38 15.10
N LEU A 705 -12.33 -14.57 14.61
CA LEU A 705 -12.29 -14.87 13.17
C LEU A 705 -13.68 -14.90 12.52
N ASP A 706 -14.76 -15.08 13.29
CA ASP A 706 -16.12 -15.16 12.74
C ASP A 706 -16.60 -13.82 12.18
N ALA A 707 -16.01 -12.72 12.64
CA ALA A 707 -16.23 -11.39 12.07
C ALA A 707 -15.65 -11.20 10.66
N PHE A 708 -14.86 -12.15 10.17
CA PHE A 708 -14.13 -12.10 8.88
C PHE A 708 -14.55 -13.21 7.90
N ALA A 709 -15.40 -14.13 8.34
CA ALA A 709 -15.91 -15.27 7.56
C ALA A 709 -16.92 -14.86 6.46
#